data_76017dfbcfbc322bd0b9a64ca714c599
#
_entry.id   76017dfbcfbc322bd0b9a64ca714c599
#
_cell.length_a   1.000
_cell.length_b   1.000
_cell.length_c   1.000
_cell.angle_alpha   90.00
_cell.angle_beta   90.00
_cell.angle_gamma   90.00
#
_symmetry.space_group_name_H-M   'P 1'
#
loop_
_entity.id
_entity.type
_entity.pdbx_description
1 polymer ?
#
loop_
_entity_poly.entity_id
_entity_poly.type
_entity_poly.pdbx_seq_one_letter_code
_entity_poly.pdbx_strand_id
1 'polypeptide(L)'
;MVMQRPAKPFTPVRFRLQPPYTYNINGVFKINKLFLITLLIFASACNSLYANLDEYIYGKRDPTYNIFGEIGLITLPSAFSRKAGEINVNFSQNEIFKYGALVVSPFDWLEASYFYYRPSDLSWGGREGWYLDKGFSLKVSQNITNNFAIAAGLSDFAGTGYFTREYLISSFQKDFYRITLGLGWGKFSGVDNFLNPLAFLSDSLKVRPGTSKNYDLGGNVATDQWFRGDASVIGGAEFFFYPYLKNVSFKIEYDPFNYVSDFSARGGSGGMDFNLRKKESNINYGLSWNVTKGFDIGIHHIKGNTLNLSFTLGANFSKPAFQKSLPPLKIVSANKGSSAKMRFYEDLIRNVNDQGVLLQSAEIQEKHLTVAVSQDKFRNQLQAHALVGQNAVAIANIHGVDIMDLTTVSVNAGLELNRINTPTHLFTSHATSNPQALIDEAHLSPGKQKEYETLEFLPKAKFPASFTSITPGLVNFVGDPARFYYGGINLKLDNQLQLSRRLHLNTLLNFGLYNTFDEKNNNPDSRLPHVRTDIVSYLQESSNYISRMQLDYFYSPASNLYGKMSAGILEDMYGGLGLEVLYKPFDQNFSIGMETYKVKKRDFDRLAQFLDYEILTGHMNFNYYHPKSRILGTLSFGRYLAGDQGYTLDFSRRLSSGFRVGAFFSKTNVSAELFGEGSFDKGFYFQVPLDLIFNSYRGGFFNFELKPLTRDGGQKLKPGNDLIGVIHSASRNEITWH
;
A
#
# COMPACT_ATOMS: atom_id res chain seq x y z
N MET A 1 64.91 -13.70 13.84
CA MET A 1 65.41 -12.34 13.52
C MET A 1 64.28 -11.62 12.78
N VAL A 2 63.45 -10.87 13.52
CA VAL A 2 62.28 -10.17 12.99
C VAL A 2 62.63 -8.69 12.89
N MET A 3 62.66 -8.17 11.65
CA MET A 3 62.88 -6.72 11.44
C MET A 3 61.59 -5.97 11.67
N GLN A 4 61.59 -5.12 12.68
CA GLN A 4 60.60 -4.07 12.90
C GLN A 4 60.81 -2.92 11.92
N ARG A 5 59.73 -2.50 11.22
CA ARG A 5 59.71 -1.24 10.45
C ARG A 5 59.40 -0.06 11.39
N PRO A 6 60.03 1.10 11.22
CA PRO A 6 59.81 2.26 12.07
C PRO A 6 58.46 2.97 11.76
N ALA A 7 57.84 3.52 12.81
CA ALA A 7 56.62 4.31 12.74
C ALA A 7 56.87 5.66 12.04
N LYS A 8 55.89 6.08 11.22
CA LYS A 8 55.87 7.42 10.60
C LYS A 8 55.53 8.53 11.62
N PRO A 9 56.10 9.70 11.51
CA PRO A 9 55.85 10.81 12.46
C PRO A 9 54.49 11.44 12.27
N PHE A 10 53.88 11.81 13.40
CA PHE A 10 52.61 12.55 13.48
C PHE A 10 52.72 13.92 12.85
N THR A 11 51.80 14.28 11.97
CA THR A 11 51.60 15.64 11.45
C THR A 11 50.63 16.38 12.39
N PRO A 12 50.96 17.59 12.89
CA PRO A 12 50.07 18.33 13.78
C PRO A 12 48.86 18.90 13.01
N VAL A 13 47.64 18.58 13.47
CA VAL A 13 46.41 19.16 12.98
C VAL A 13 46.27 20.58 13.50
N ARG A 14 46.34 21.59 12.62
CA ARG A 14 46.00 22.97 12.92
C ARG A 14 44.48 23.12 13.04
N PHE A 15 44.00 23.41 14.24
CA PHE A 15 42.61 23.88 14.43
C PHE A 15 42.47 25.29 13.84
N ARG A 16 41.65 25.45 12.82
CA ARG A 16 41.12 26.74 12.39
C ARG A 16 39.80 26.96 13.12
N LEU A 17 39.77 27.94 14.01
CA LEU A 17 38.53 28.50 14.56
C LEU A 17 37.73 29.13 13.40
N GLN A 18 36.58 28.59 13.07
CA GLN A 18 35.62 29.28 12.21
C GLN A 18 34.75 30.23 13.04
N PRO A 19 34.38 31.39 12.49
CA PRO A 19 33.51 32.34 13.17
C PRO A 19 32.08 31.80 13.34
N PRO A 20 31.28 32.35 14.28
CA PRO A 20 29.96 31.85 14.59
C PRO A 20 29.04 31.95 13.37
N TYR A 21 28.34 30.85 13.09
CA TYR A 21 27.40 30.73 11.99
C TYR A 21 26.26 31.73 12.16
N THR A 22 26.13 32.66 11.24
CA THR A 22 24.88 33.37 10.99
C THR A 22 23.87 32.36 10.42
N TYR A 23 22.77 32.18 11.13
CA TYR A 23 21.66 31.31 10.70
C TYR A 23 21.09 31.80 9.37
N ASN A 24 21.41 31.10 8.33
CA ASN A 24 20.84 31.34 7.01
C ASN A 24 19.53 30.55 6.93
N ILE A 25 18.41 31.23 7.08
CA ILE A 25 17.03 30.70 7.04
C ILE A 25 16.73 29.93 5.73
N ASN A 26 17.53 30.11 4.69
CA ASN A 26 17.39 29.44 3.40
C ASN A 26 17.79 27.95 3.38
N GLY A 27 18.35 27.40 4.47
CA GLY A 27 18.73 25.98 4.58
C GLY A 27 17.67 25.05 5.17
N VAL A 28 16.57 25.56 5.72
CA VAL A 28 15.59 24.81 6.50
C VAL A 28 14.62 23.99 5.62
N PHE A 29 14.48 24.30 4.34
CA PHE A 29 13.54 23.62 3.42
C PHE A 29 14.20 23.18 2.11
N LYS A 30 15.15 22.25 2.17
CA LYS A 30 15.38 21.39 0.98
C LYS A 30 14.52 20.12 1.07
N ILE A 31 13.22 20.28 1.19
CA ILE A 31 12.28 19.26 0.73
C ILE A 31 12.37 19.29 -0.79
N ASN A 32 12.67 18.14 -1.39
CA ASN A 32 12.81 18.05 -2.83
C ASN A 32 11.50 18.58 -3.46
N LYS A 33 11.58 19.67 -4.22
CA LYS A 33 10.39 20.32 -4.81
C LYS A 33 9.50 19.32 -5.53
N LEU A 34 10.09 18.27 -6.09
CA LEU A 34 9.39 17.20 -6.79
C LEU A 34 8.52 16.37 -5.83
N PHE A 35 9.04 16.03 -4.64
CA PHE A 35 8.27 15.30 -3.62
C PHE A 35 7.10 16.13 -3.12
N LEU A 36 7.31 17.43 -2.91
CA LEU A 36 6.26 18.35 -2.49
C LEU A 36 5.18 18.52 -3.58
N ILE A 37 5.59 18.64 -4.84
CA ILE A 37 4.69 18.74 -5.99
C ILE A 37 3.89 17.44 -6.17
N THR A 38 4.53 16.28 -6.07
CA THR A 38 3.85 14.99 -6.16
C THR A 38 2.85 14.82 -5.01
N LEU A 39 3.23 15.22 -3.80
CA LEU A 39 2.37 15.18 -2.61
C LEU A 39 1.19 16.17 -2.74
N LEU A 40 1.42 17.38 -3.27
CA LEU A 40 0.38 18.38 -3.52
C LEU A 40 -0.58 17.96 -4.64
N ILE A 41 -0.09 17.34 -5.70
CA ILE A 41 -0.93 16.77 -6.78
C ILE A 41 -1.78 15.63 -6.21
N PHE A 42 -1.20 14.75 -5.39
CA PHE A 42 -1.92 13.67 -4.74
C PHE A 42 -2.98 14.21 -3.76
N ALA A 43 -2.62 15.20 -2.93
CA ALA A 43 -3.53 15.84 -1.99
C ALA A 43 -4.66 16.61 -2.69
N SER A 44 -4.37 17.31 -3.80
CA SER A 44 -5.38 18.04 -4.58
C SER A 44 -6.33 17.11 -5.33
N ALA A 45 -5.84 15.97 -5.80
CA ALA A 45 -6.68 14.94 -6.43
C ALA A 45 -7.60 14.21 -5.43
N CYS A 46 -7.22 14.14 -4.15
CA CYS A 46 -7.99 13.46 -3.10
C CYS A 46 -8.99 14.37 -2.37
N ASN A 47 -8.96 15.68 -2.57
CA ASN A 47 -9.88 16.64 -1.94
C ASN A 47 -11.21 16.71 -2.69
N SER A 48 -12.02 15.67 -2.60
CA SER A 48 -13.43 15.78 -2.99
C SER A 48 -14.21 16.53 -1.93
N LEU A 49 -14.80 17.61 -2.32
CA LEU A 49 -15.76 18.43 -1.59
C LEU A 49 -17.07 17.66 -1.31
N TYR A 50 -17.02 16.65 -0.45
CA TYR A 50 -18.22 16.18 0.23
C TYR A 50 -18.26 16.86 1.59
N ALA A 51 -18.80 18.09 1.63
CA ALA A 51 -19.34 18.64 2.84
C ALA A 51 -20.52 17.75 3.24
N ASN A 52 -20.33 16.89 4.24
CA ASN A 52 -21.42 16.19 4.86
C ASN A 52 -22.23 17.26 5.62
N LEU A 53 -23.49 17.49 5.23
CA LEU A 53 -24.35 18.52 5.82
C LEU A 53 -24.46 18.32 7.34
N ASP A 54 -24.41 17.08 7.81
CA ASP A 54 -24.41 16.71 9.22
C ASP A 54 -23.16 17.18 9.96
N GLU A 55 -21.97 17.12 9.34
CA GLU A 55 -20.73 17.65 9.92
C GLU A 55 -20.74 19.18 10.00
N TYR A 56 -21.39 19.83 9.05
CA TYR A 56 -21.54 21.29 9.05
C TYR A 56 -22.52 21.78 10.13
N ILE A 57 -23.61 21.04 10.35
CA ILE A 57 -24.68 21.42 11.29
C ILE A 57 -24.34 21.03 12.75
N TYR A 58 -23.74 19.86 12.96
CA TYR A 58 -23.50 19.28 14.29
C TYR A 58 -22.07 19.35 14.80
N GLY A 59 -21.15 19.92 14.03
CA GLY A 59 -19.79 20.23 14.49
C GLY A 59 -18.96 19.03 14.95
N LYS A 60 -19.24 17.82 14.43
CA LYS A 60 -18.45 16.63 14.76
C LYS A 60 -17.04 16.80 14.22
N ARG A 61 -16.07 16.93 15.11
CA ARG A 61 -14.69 17.24 14.76
C ARG A 61 -13.88 15.97 14.64
N ASP A 62 -13.17 15.89 13.53
CA ASP A 62 -12.20 14.84 13.37
C ASP A 62 -11.09 14.97 14.41
N PRO A 63 -10.59 13.85 14.94
CA PRO A 63 -9.41 13.86 15.79
C PRO A 63 -8.22 14.45 15.03
N THR A 64 -7.39 15.22 15.73
CA THR A 64 -6.17 15.83 15.19
C THR A 64 -4.95 14.95 15.43
N TYR A 65 -3.87 15.22 14.73
CA TYR A 65 -2.65 14.43 14.80
C TYR A 65 -1.65 14.97 15.82
N ASN A 66 -0.85 14.07 16.40
CA ASN A 66 0.34 14.41 17.15
C ASN A 66 1.56 14.56 16.21
N ILE A 67 2.71 14.95 16.75
CA ILE A 67 3.93 15.15 15.98
C ILE A 67 4.50 13.85 15.37
N PHE A 68 4.03 12.69 15.80
CA PHE A 68 4.39 11.37 15.30
C PHE A 68 3.40 10.81 14.28
N GLY A 69 2.38 11.59 13.90
CA GLY A 69 1.39 11.22 12.90
C GLY A 69 0.28 10.31 13.41
N GLU A 70 0.28 9.96 14.70
CA GLU A 70 -0.82 9.26 15.35
C GLU A 70 -1.93 10.26 15.70
N ILE A 71 -3.17 9.77 15.85
CA ILE A 71 -4.24 10.59 16.40
C ILE A 71 -3.91 10.91 17.86
N GLY A 72 -3.83 12.20 18.20
CA GLY A 72 -3.41 12.56 19.56
C GLY A 72 -3.26 14.06 19.84
N LEU A 73 -2.61 14.32 20.96
CA LEU A 73 -2.27 15.65 21.42
C LEU A 73 -1.04 16.21 20.70
N ILE A 74 0.07 16.43 21.39
CA ILE A 74 1.32 16.94 20.80
C ILE A 74 2.32 15.80 20.61
N THR A 75 2.77 15.17 21.69
CA THR A 75 3.61 13.97 21.67
C THR A 75 2.82 12.71 22.04
N LEU A 76 1.70 12.88 22.72
CA LEU A 76 0.89 11.80 23.25
C LEU A 76 -0.19 11.37 22.27
N PRO A 77 -0.46 10.05 22.16
CA PRO A 77 -1.61 9.54 21.41
C PRO A 77 -2.92 9.82 22.16
N SER A 78 -4.05 9.79 21.45
CA SER A 78 -5.39 9.72 22.03
C SER A 78 -6.05 8.38 21.76
N ALA A 79 -7.10 8.04 22.52
CA ALA A 79 -7.78 6.76 22.37
C ALA A 79 -8.71 6.72 21.13
N PHE A 80 -8.97 7.84 20.48
CA PHE A 80 -9.72 7.86 19.24
C PHE A 80 -8.87 7.38 18.07
N SER A 81 -9.51 6.81 17.04
CA SER A 81 -8.91 6.38 15.81
C SER A 81 -9.62 6.94 14.59
N ARG A 82 -8.96 6.93 13.45
CA ARG A 82 -9.55 7.27 12.15
C ARG A 82 -10.37 6.11 11.61
N LYS A 83 -11.22 6.45 10.64
CA LYS A 83 -12.04 5.43 9.96
C LYS A 83 -11.19 4.57 9.03
N ALA A 84 -11.63 3.35 8.84
CA ALA A 84 -11.01 2.44 7.88
C ALA A 84 -10.89 3.08 6.49
N GLY A 85 -9.75 2.81 5.84
CA GLY A 85 -9.44 3.35 4.51
C GLY A 85 -8.66 4.67 4.51
N GLU A 86 -8.35 5.23 5.66
CA GLU A 86 -7.55 6.44 5.75
C GLU A 86 -6.06 6.14 5.66
N ILE A 87 -5.36 6.92 4.85
CA ILE A 87 -3.89 6.97 4.75
C ILE A 87 -3.45 8.38 5.05
N ASN A 88 -2.45 8.53 5.92
CA ASN A 88 -1.86 9.81 6.29
C ASN A 88 -0.36 9.76 6.15
N VAL A 89 0.21 10.83 5.62
CA VAL A 89 1.65 11.09 5.64
C VAL A 89 1.89 12.26 6.58
N ASN A 90 2.69 12.02 7.60
CA ASN A 90 3.08 13.03 8.58
C ASN A 90 4.55 13.40 8.39
N PHE A 91 4.84 14.64 8.59
CA PHE A 91 6.20 15.15 8.75
C PHE A 91 6.24 16.14 9.91
N SER A 92 7.21 15.95 10.81
CA SER A 92 7.47 16.91 11.88
C SER A 92 8.96 17.21 12.02
N GLN A 93 9.27 18.42 12.44
CA GLN A 93 10.64 18.88 12.60
C GLN A 93 10.77 19.82 13.78
N ASN A 94 11.83 19.63 14.53
CA ASN A 94 12.33 20.54 15.53
C ASN A 94 13.86 20.52 15.51
N GLU A 95 14.51 21.18 16.47
CA GLU A 95 15.98 21.20 16.56
C GLU A 95 16.60 19.84 16.95
N ILE A 96 15.84 18.99 17.68
CA ILE A 96 16.32 17.68 18.15
C ILE A 96 16.24 16.61 17.06
N PHE A 97 15.14 16.63 16.25
CA PHE A 97 14.91 15.60 15.27
C PHE A 97 14.01 16.04 14.09
N LYS A 98 14.09 15.24 13.04
CA LYS A 98 13.11 15.19 11.95
C LYS A 98 12.41 13.82 12.00
N TYR A 99 11.11 13.85 11.86
CA TYR A 99 10.28 12.65 11.90
C TYR A 99 9.34 12.61 10.71
N GLY A 100 9.23 11.45 10.09
CA GLY A 100 8.27 11.20 9.00
C GLY A 100 7.54 9.90 9.26
N ALA A 101 6.24 9.87 9.06
CA ALA A 101 5.45 8.66 9.20
C ALA A 101 4.42 8.50 8.08
N LEU A 102 4.17 7.25 7.72
CA LEU A 102 3.02 6.82 6.93
C LEU A 102 2.10 6.04 7.86
N VAL A 103 0.89 6.53 8.06
CA VAL A 103 -0.12 5.94 8.95
C VAL A 103 -1.28 5.44 8.12
N VAL A 104 -1.74 4.22 8.38
CA VAL A 104 -2.85 3.59 7.67
C VAL A 104 -3.85 3.05 8.69
N SER A 105 -5.13 3.24 8.43
CA SER A 105 -6.23 2.68 9.25
C SER A 105 -6.92 1.54 8.48
N PRO A 106 -6.47 0.28 8.66
CA PRO A 106 -7.12 -0.87 8.03
C PRO A 106 -8.53 -1.13 8.55
N PHE A 107 -8.79 -0.81 9.82
CA PHE A 107 -10.06 -0.94 10.53
C PHE A 107 -10.34 0.33 11.31
N ASP A 108 -11.61 0.56 11.68
CA ASP A 108 -12.00 1.70 12.53
C ASP A 108 -11.38 1.65 13.93
N TRP A 109 -10.87 0.50 14.33
CA TRP A 109 -10.26 0.24 15.63
C TRP A 109 -8.74 0.03 15.58
N LEU A 110 -8.11 0.08 14.40
CA LEU A 110 -6.70 -0.24 14.20
C LEU A 110 -6.00 0.86 13.39
N GLU A 111 -4.97 1.46 13.96
CA GLU A 111 -3.99 2.29 13.26
C GLU A 111 -2.65 1.57 13.25
N ALA A 112 -2.02 1.52 12.08
CA ALA A 112 -0.67 1.01 11.90
C ALA A 112 0.18 2.09 11.24
N SER A 113 1.40 2.30 11.72
CA SER A 113 2.31 3.27 11.14
C SER A 113 3.69 2.69 10.88
N TYR A 114 4.32 3.24 9.85
CA TYR A 114 5.73 3.08 9.57
C TYR A 114 6.39 4.45 9.63
N PHE A 115 7.50 4.58 10.35
CA PHE A 115 8.13 5.85 10.57
C PHE A 115 9.63 5.84 10.30
N TYR A 116 10.13 7.04 10.01
CA TYR A 116 11.54 7.40 10.02
C TYR A 116 11.79 8.48 11.07
N TYR A 117 12.81 8.28 11.87
CA TYR A 117 13.28 9.22 12.87
C TYR A 117 14.76 9.55 12.61
N ARG A 118 15.06 10.81 12.46
CA ARG A 118 16.41 11.31 12.24
C ARG A 118 16.77 12.30 13.35
N PRO A 119 17.54 11.90 14.36
CA PRO A 119 18.09 12.82 15.34
C PRO A 119 19.07 13.79 14.69
N SER A 120 19.09 15.05 15.15
CA SER A 120 19.93 16.10 14.59
C SER A 120 21.36 16.04 15.11
N ASP A 121 21.54 15.49 16.30
CA ASP A 121 22.79 15.48 17.07
C ASP A 121 23.52 14.14 17.05
N LEU A 122 22.99 13.11 16.40
CA LEU A 122 23.64 11.81 16.33
C LEU A 122 24.35 11.62 15.00
N SER A 123 25.58 11.11 15.07
CA SER A 123 26.38 10.77 13.91
C SER A 123 26.45 9.25 13.71
N TRP A 124 26.56 8.82 12.47
CA TRP A 124 26.81 7.43 12.09
C TRP A 124 27.92 7.37 11.05
N GLY A 125 28.85 6.44 11.21
CA GLY A 125 29.98 6.30 10.28
C GLY A 125 30.87 7.54 10.17
N GLY A 126 31.01 8.33 11.26
CA GLY A 126 31.81 9.54 11.31
C GLY A 126 31.17 10.77 10.66
N ARG A 127 29.87 10.70 10.30
CA ARG A 127 29.13 11.81 9.71
C ARG A 127 28.03 12.27 10.66
N GLU A 128 28.07 13.53 11.06
CA GLU A 128 27.09 14.13 11.97
C GLU A 128 25.69 14.20 11.35
N GLY A 129 24.65 13.90 12.14
CA GLY A 129 23.26 13.92 11.71
C GLY A 129 22.87 12.85 10.69
N TRP A 130 23.64 11.77 10.54
CA TRP A 130 23.42 10.70 9.56
C TRP A 130 22.76 9.45 10.14
N TYR A 131 22.44 9.43 11.42
CA TYR A 131 21.69 8.34 12.00
C TYR A 131 20.22 8.42 11.55
N LEU A 132 19.70 7.36 10.98
CA LEU A 132 18.32 7.26 10.54
C LEU A 132 17.70 6.00 11.13
N ASP A 133 16.83 6.17 12.09
CA ASP A 133 16.07 5.09 12.67
C ASP A 133 14.72 4.90 11.97
N LYS A 134 14.19 3.68 11.99
CA LYS A 134 12.93 3.30 11.36
C LYS A 134 12.25 2.20 12.14
N GLY A 135 10.94 2.26 12.20
CA GLY A 135 10.16 1.28 12.96
C GLY A 135 8.70 1.26 12.58
N PHE A 136 7.99 0.37 13.25
CA PHE A 136 6.55 0.21 13.11
C PHE A 136 5.86 0.54 14.43
N SER A 137 4.69 1.15 14.34
CA SER A 137 3.82 1.36 15.49
C SER A 137 2.42 0.82 15.22
N LEU A 138 1.74 0.43 16.28
CA LEU A 138 0.41 -0.14 16.24
C LEU A 138 -0.43 0.44 17.36
N LYS A 139 -1.64 0.90 17.05
CA LYS A 139 -2.63 1.33 18.06
C LYS A 139 -3.94 0.59 17.83
N VAL A 140 -4.45 -0.01 18.88
CA VAL A 140 -5.78 -0.64 18.94
C VAL A 140 -6.67 0.24 19.80
N SER A 141 -7.81 0.64 19.25
CA SER A 141 -8.77 1.57 19.86
C SER A 141 -10.15 0.96 19.92
N GLN A 142 -10.87 1.19 21.01
CA GLN A 142 -12.26 0.78 21.15
C GLN A 142 -13.11 1.96 21.61
N ASN A 143 -14.08 2.36 20.81
CA ASN A 143 -15.11 3.30 21.22
C ASN A 143 -16.10 2.58 22.15
N ILE A 144 -16.17 3.00 23.39
CA ILE A 144 -17.12 2.50 24.37
C ILE A 144 -18.46 3.22 24.20
N THR A 145 -18.39 4.53 23.97
CA THR A 145 -19.53 5.37 23.60
C THR A 145 -19.14 6.31 22.45
N ASN A 146 -20.07 7.10 21.96
CA ASN A 146 -19.75 8.12 20.95
C ASN A 146 -18.73 9.16 21.42
N ASN A 147 -18.60 9.35 22.72
CA ASN A 147 -17.78 10.38 23.34
C ASN A 147 -16.61 9.82 24.17
N PHE A 148 -16.54 8.51 24.38
CA PHE A 148 -15.52 7.88 25.22
C PHE A 148 -14.91 6.68 24.52
N ALA A 149 -13.59 6.66 24.46
CA ALA A 149 -12.79 5.59 23.88
C ALA A 149 -11.64 5.17 24.79
N ILE A 150 -11.18 3.95 24.63
CA ILE A 150 -9.96 3.41 25.25
C ILE A 150 -9.04 2.91 24.14
N ALA A 151 -7.72 2.96 24.37
CA ALA A 151 -6.75 2.43 23.42
C ALA A 151 -5.50 1.88 24.11
N ALA A 152 -4.88 0.94 23.44
CA ALA A 152 -3.55 0.44 23.75
C ALA A 152 -2.66 0.58 22.51
N GLY A 153 -1.38 0.90 22.70
CA GLY A 153 -0.47 1.01 21.58
C GLY A 153 0.96 0.60 21.91
N LEU A 154 1.66 0.25 20.83
CA LEU A 154 3.06 -0.12 20.79
C LEU A 154 3.74 0.68 19.70
N SER A 155 4.74 1.47 20.04
CA SER A 155 5.56 2.18 19.05
C SER A 155 6.93 1.53 18.98
N ASP A 156 7.49 1.47 17.77
CA ASP A 156 8.78 0.85 17.47
C ASP A 156 8.88 -0.62 17.92
N PHE A 157 7.78 -1.36 17.73
CA PHE A 157 7.70 -2.75 18.21
C PHE A 157 8.46 -3.75 17.34
N ALA A 158 8.83 -3.38 16.12
CA ALA A 158 9.55 -4.21 15.15
C ALA A 158 10.63 -3.41 14.39
N GLY A 159 11.21 -2.43 15.02
CA GLY A 159 12.35 -1.61 14.58
C GLY A 159 13.59 -1.88 15.37
N THR A 160 14.37 -0.83 15.64
CA THR A 160 15.56 -0.88 16.50
C THR A 160 15.24 -0.87 17.99
N GLY A 161 14.02 -0.49 18.35
CA GLY A 161 13.58 -0.32 19.73
C GLY A 161 14.03 0.97 20.41
N TYR A 162 14.65 1.91 19.69
CA TYR A 162 15.03 3.23 20.24
C TYR A 162 13.86 4.09 20.63
N PHE A 163 12.77 4.00 19.89
CA PHE A 163 11.55 4.73 20.08
C PHE A 163 10.48 3.94 20.84
N THR A 164 10.87 2.81 21.43
CA THR A 164 9.93 1.91 22.11
C THR A 164 9.17 2.65 23.20
N ARG A 165 7.88 2.74 23.01
CA ARG A 165 6.92 3.31 23.97
C ARG A 165 5.63 2.53 23.87
N GLU A 166 5.08 2.19 25.02
CA GLU A 166 3.80 1.53 25.13
C GLU A 166 2.86 2.41 25.95
N TYR A 167 1.58 2.27 25.72
CA TYR A 167 0.58 3.05 26.43
C TYR A 167 -0.76 2.35 26.56
N LEU A 168 -1.47 2.67 27.64
CA LEU A 168 -2.87 2.38 27.87
C LEU A 168 -3.55 3.69 28.20
N ILE A 169 -4.49 4.14 27.36
CA ILE A 169 -5.11 5.45 27.46
C ILE A 169 -6.62 5.40 27.30
N SER A 170 -7.27 6.38 27.90
CA SER A 170 -8.66 6.69 27.67
C SER A 170 -8.80 8.13 27.17
N SER A 171 -9.82 8.37 26.35
CA SER A 171 -10.14 9.71 25.86
C SER A 171 -11.61 9.97 25.94
N PHE A 172 -11.96 11.18 26.40
CA PHE A 172 -13.32 11.68 26.45
C PHE A 172 -13.40 12.95 25.60
N GLN A 173 -14.42 13.04 24.75
CA GLN A 173 -14.69 14.21 23.90
C GLN A 173 -16.08 14.77 24.16
N LYS A 174 -16.17 16.09 24.28
CA LYS A 174 -17.40 16.86 24.27
C LYS A 174 -17.24 18.06 23.33
N ASP A 175 -18.30 18.83 23.12
CA ASP A 175 -18.45 19.81 22.05
C ASP A 175 -17.22 20.71 21.76
N PHE A 176 -16.54 21.18 22.80
CA PHE A 176 -15.42 22.12 22.64
C PHE A 176 -14.09 21.63 23.24
N TYR A 177 -14.05 20.41 23.79
CA TYR A 177 -12.80 19.87 24.35
C TYR A 177 -12.68 18.35 24.20
N ARG A 178 -11.45 17.88 24.23
CA ARG A 178 -11.08 16.47 24.32
C ARG A 178 -10.02 16.29 25.40
N ILE A 179 -10.25 15.35 26.31
CA ILE A 179 -9.30 15.01 27.38
C ILE A 179 -8.79 13.60 27.13
N THR A 180 -7.49 13.41 27.31
CA THR A 180 -6.84 12.09 27.25
C THR A 180 -6.06 11.88 28.54
N LEU A 181 -6.19 10.69 29.13
CA LEU A 181 -5.50 10.28 30.36
C LEU A 181 -5.16 8.80 30.29
N GLY A 182 -3.98 8.43 30.78
CA GLY A 182 -3.56 7.06 30.85
C GLY A 182 -2.18 6.84 31.41
N LEU A 183 -1.61 5.71 31.07
CA LEU A 183 -0.29 5.25 31.53
C LEU A 183 0.61 4.99 30.33
N GLY A 184 1.88 5.33 30.46
CA GLY A 184 2.90 5.09 29.47
C GLY A 184 4.11 4.35 30.04
N TRP A 185 4.75 3.56 29.21
CA TRP A 185 5.97 2.81 29.49
C TRP A 185 7.05 3.14 28.49
N GLY A 186 8.27 2.69 28.73
CA GLY A 186 9.40 2.94 27.85
C GLY A 186 9.75 4.43 27.80
N LYS A 187 9.76 5.04 26.62
CA LYS A 187 10.05 6.49 26.49
C LYS A 187 9.00 7.39 27.16
N PHE A 188 7.79 6.89 27.39
CA PHE A 188 6.76 7.62 28.15
C PHE A 188 6.92 7.48 29.67
N SER A 189 7.92 6.76 30.17
CA SER A 189 8.24 6.62 31.60
C SER A 189 9.61 7.21 31.95
N GLY A 190 9.96 8.34 31.34
CA GLY A 190 11.27 8.97 31.52
C GLY A 190 11.42 9.80 32.79
N VAL A 191 10.33 10.42 33.27
CA VAL A 191 10.27 11.24 34.47
C VAL A 191 8.99 10.94 35.25
N ASP A 192 9.01 11.25 36.57
CA ASP A 192 7.85 11.08 37.47
C ASP A 192 7.22 9.67 37.37
N ASN A 193 8.07 8.66 37.28
CA ASN A 193 7.68 7.27 37.13
C ASN A 193 7.41 6.60 38.50
N PHE A 194 6.65 5.54 38.47
CA PHE A 194 6.29 4.70 39.60
C PHE A 194 6.30 3.21 39.22
N LEU A 195 6.27 2.35 40.20
CA LEU A 195 6.26 0.90 39.99
C LEU A 195 5.16 0.48 39.05
N ASN A 196 5.49 -0.41 38.12
CA ASN A 196 4.56 -0.89 37.11
C ASN A 196 3.25 -1.40 37.73
N PRO A 197 2.11 -0.77 37.43
CA PRO A 197 0.83 -1.21 37.99
C PRO A 197 0.37 -2.57 37.44
N LEU A 198 0.95 -3.06 36.33
CA LEU A 198 0.67 -4.39 35.80
C LEU A 198 1.54 -5.49 36.45
N ALA A 199 2.45 -5.13 37.33
CA ALA A 199 3.37 -6.07 37.97
C ALA A 199 2.66 -7.16 38.84
N PHE A 200 1.40 -6.94 39.21
CA PHE A 200 0.59 -7.94 39.88
C PHE A 200 0.22 -9.14 38.99
N LEU A 201 0.27 -8.96 37.65
CA LEU A 201 -0.01 -10.03 36.69
C LEU A 201 1.19 -10.97 36.51
N SER A 202 2.41 -10.43 36.60
CA SER A 202 3.64 -11.21 36.45
C SER A 202 4.85 -10.42 36.95
N ASP A 203 5.75 -11.09 37.67
CA ASP A 203 7.03 -10.51 38.10
C ASP A 203 7.92 -10.06 36.94
N SER A 204 7.78 -10.69 35.78
CA SER A 204 8.50 -10.28 34.57
C SER A 204 8.18 -8.86 34.10
N LEU A 205 7.07 -8.28 34.52
CA LEU A 205 6.66 -6.91 34.19
C LEU A 205 7.32 -5.84 35.07
N LYS A 206 7.93 -6.24 36.20
CA LYS A 206 8.61 -5.31 37.13
C LYS A 206 9.83 -4.63 36.52
N VAL A 207 10.56 -5.33 35.67
CA VAL A 207 11.83 -4.86 35.12
C VAL A 207 11.80 -4.89 33.61
N ARG A 208 12.10 -3.76 32.98
CA ARG A 208 12.35 -3.66 31.54
C ARG A 208 13.75 -4.16 31.26
N PRO A 209 13.96 -5.22 30.49
CA PRO A 209 15.28 -5.62 30.06
C PRO A 209 15.97 -4.46 29.36
N GLY A 210 17.25 -4.27 29.61
CA GLY A 210 18.07 -3.35 28.81
C GLY A 210 17.95 -3.73 27.34
N THR A 211 18.25 -2.78 26.47
CA THR A 211 18.21 -2.97 25.01
C THR A 211 18.83 -4.31 24.63
N SER A 212 18.00 -5.20 24.08
CA SER A 212 18.35 -6.60 23.92
C SER A 212 19.54 -6.81 22.98
N LYS A 213 20.20 -7.97 23.08
CA LYS A 213 21.26 -8.44 22.17
C LYS A 213 20.89 -8.46 20.68
N ASN A 214 19.61 -8.21 20.37
CA ASN A 214 19.05 -8.23 19.01
C ASN A 214 19.19 -6.90 18.24
N TYR A 215 19.74 -5.89 18.86
CA TYR A 215 19.91 -4.59 18.22
C TYR A 215 20.93 -4.58 17.09
N ASP A 216 21.98 -5.39 17.19
CA ASP A 216 23.02 -5.46 16.17
C ASP A 216 22.51 -6.00 14.85
N LEU A 217 21.38 -6.72 14.86
CA LEU A 217 20.75 -7.30 13.69
C LEU A 217 19.48 -6.55 13.22
N GLY A 218 18.94 -5.61 14.01
CA GLY A 218 17.74 -4.82 13.70
C GLY A 218 16.48 -5.64 13.47
N GLY A 219 15.30 -5.04 13.69
CA GLY A 219 14.03 -5.54 13.15
C GLY A 219 13.41 -6.79 13.79
N ASN A 220 13.89 -7.25 14.92
CA ASN A 220 13.22 -8.29 15.70
C ASN A 220 12.08 -7.70 16.54
N VAL A 221 11.02 -8.47 16.71
CA VAL A 221 9.90 -8.09 17.57
C VAL A 221 10.32 -8.27 19.04
N ALA A 222 10.54 -7.16 19.74
CA ALA A 222 11.03 -7.15 21.12
C ALA A 222 9.89 -7.36 22.14
N THR A 223 9.22 -8.52 22.11
CA THR A 223 8.11 -8.84 23.01
C THR A 223 8.51 -8.85 24.48
N ASP A 224 9.79 -9.04 24.78
CA ASP A 224 10.35 -9.02 26.12
C ASP A 224 10.43 -7.63 26.75
N GLN A 225 10.15 -6.57 26.00
CA GLN A 225 10.14 -5.19 26.49
C GLN A 225 8.74 -4.62 26.72
N TRP A 226 7.69 -5.23 26.12
CA TRP A 226 6.37 -4.63 26.11
C TRP A 226 5.74 -4.52 27.50
N PHE A 227 5.29 -3.30 27.86
CA PHE A 227 4.65 -2.95 29.13
C PHE A 227 5.48 -3.34 30.36
N ARG A 228 6.80 -3.36 30.25
CA ARG A 228 7.73 -3.71 31.34
C ARG A 228 8.46 -2.49 31.88
N GLY A 229 8.90 -2.63 33.15
CA GLY A 229 9.55 -1.56 33.92
C GLY A 229 8.54 -0.55 34.45
N ASP A 230 9.03 0.53 34.99
CA ASP A 230 8.20 1.59 35.59
C ASP A 230 7.26 2.23 34.59
N ALA A 231 6.15 2.78 35.09
CA ALA A 231 5.16 3.51 34.32
C ALA A 231 5.09 4.98 34.75
N SER A 232 4.62 5.85 33.88
CA SER A 232 4.27 7.24 34.22
C SER A 232 2.84 7.54 33.80
N VAL A 233 2.23 8.51 34.48
CA VAL A 233 0.96 9.07 34.02
C VAL A 233 1.24 9.92 32.77
N ILE A 234 0.38 9.77 31.76
CA ILE A 234 0.39 10.56 30.54
C ILE A 234 -1.01 11.17 30.33
N GLY A 235 -1.08 12.38 29.82
CA GLY A 235 -2.38 12.96 29.53
C GLY A 235 -2.36 14.43 29.15
N GLY A 236 -3.51 14.93 28.78
CA GLY A 236 -3.66 16.33 28.38
C GLY A 236 -5.05 16.62 27.84
N ALA A 237 -5.18 17.81 27.26
CA ALA A 237 -6.43 18.30 26.73
C ALA A 237 -6.23 19.03 25.39
N GLU A 238 -7.24 18.94 24.53
CA GLU A 238 -7.36 19.70 23.31
C GLU A 238 -8.66 20.52 23.39
N PHE A 239 -8.56 21.82 23.12
CA PHE A 239 -9.66 22.78 23.15
C PHE A 239 -9.93 23.31 21.75
N PHE A 240 -11.16 23.29 21.33
CA PHE A 240 -11.59 23.75 20.02
C PHE A 240 -12.19 25.15 20.11
N PHE A 241 -11.74 26.06 19.24
CA PHE A 241 -12.16 27.46 19.26
C PHE A 241 -13.43 27.76 18.45
N TYR A 242 -14.12 26.74 17.97
CA TYR A 242 -15.40 26.94 17.27
C TYR A 242 -16.43 27.67 18.17
N PRO A 243 -17.22 28.59 17.66
CA PRO A 243 -17.35 28.99 16.25
C PRO A 243 -16.39 30.11 15.79
N TYR A 244 -15.55 30.64 16.68
CA TYR A 244 -14.74 31.85 16.42
C TYR A 244 -13.60 31.60 15.45
N LEU A 245 -12.86 30.52 15.66
CA LEU A 245 -11.78 30.07 14.76
C LEU A 245 -12.12 28.66 14.30
N LYS A 246 -12.65 28.57 13.09
CA LYS A 246 -12.94 27.27 12.46
C LYS A 246 -11.66 26.50 12.28
N ASN A 247 -11.70 25.21 12.63
CA ASN A 247 -10.63 24.25 12.38
C ASN A 247 -9.31 24.51 13.14
N VAL A 248 -9.30 25.37 14.16
CA VAL A 248 -8.13 25.58 15.03
C VAL A 248 -8.42 25.00 16.41
N SER A 249 -7.44 24.30 16.96
CA SER A 249 -7.47 23.82 18.34
C SER A 249 -6.19 24.19 19.08
N PHE A 250 -6.32 24.36 20.39
CA PHE A 250 -5.21 24.52 21.34
C PHE A 250 -5.02 23.20 22.09
N LYS A 251 -3.77 22.76 22.17
CA LYS A 251 -3.39 21.53 22.86
C LYS A 251 -2.46 21.85 24.02
N ILE A 252 -2.66 21.13 25.12
CA ILE A 252 -1.80 21.12 26.29
C ILE A 252 -1.67 19.69 26.79
N GLU A 253 -0.46 19.26 27.15
CA GLU A 253 -0.22 17.91 27.65
C GLU A 253 0.87 17.87 28.72
N TYR A 254 0.77 16.91 29.61
CA TYR A 254 1.84 16.48 30.50
C TYR A 254 2.61 15.35 29.80
N ASP A 255 3.85 15.61 29.47
CA ASP A 255 4.72 14.72 28.71
C ASP A 255 5.90 14.24 29.56
N PRO A 256 5.89 12.99 30.06
CA PRO A 256 7.03 12.40 30.76
C PRO A 256 8.12 11.86 29.82
N PHE A 257 8.07 12.14 28.52
CA PHE A 257 8.98 11.59 27.52
C PHE A 257 10.44 11.89 27.85
N ASN A 258 11.26 10.85 27.74
CA ASN A 258 12.71 10.97 27.93
C ASN A 258 13.41 11.26 26.60
N TYR A 259 13.81 12.52 26.40
CA TYR A 259 14.58 12.96 25.23
C TYR A 259 16.06 12.64 25.35
N VAL A 260 16.58 12.52 26.57
CA VAL A 260 17.94 12.05 26.88
C VAL A 260 17.90 10.53 26.90
N SER A 261 17.91 9.90 25.77
CA SER A 261 17.77 8.46 25.72
C SER A 261 19.11 7.75 25.59
N ASP A 262 19.07 6.44 25.84
CA ASP A 262 20.17 5.48 25.91
C ASP A 262 21.02 5.30 24.64
N PHE A 263 21.01 6.25 23.72
CA PHE A 263 21.91 6.25 22.58
C PHE A 263 23.40 6.25 22.99
N SER A 264 23.69 6.72 24.22
CA SER A 264 25.03 6.66 24.81
C SER A 264 25.51 5.25 25.16
N ALA A 265 24.60 4.33 25.40
CA ALA A 265 24.95 2.94 25.81
C ALA A 265 25.48 2.08 24.65
N ARG A 266 25.51 2.60 23.43
CA ARG A 266 25.82 1.82 22.22
C ARG A 266 27.16 2.08 21.57
N GLY A 267 28.13 2.61 22.32
CA GLY A 267 29.52 2.61 21.89
C GLY A 267 29.82 3.21 20.50
N GLY A 268 28.85 3.77 19.88
CA GLY A 268 28.92 4.30 18.52
C GLY A 268 28.80 5.80 18.50
N SER A 269 29.91 6.49 18.56
CA SER A 269 30.10 7.88 18.22
C SER A 269 29.56 8.88 19.24
N GLY A 270 30.47 9.54 19.87
CA GLY A 270 30.26 10.80 20.57
C GLY A 270 29.50 11.77 19.67
N GLY A 271 28.67 12.58 20.26
CA GLY A 271 27.96 13.64 19.56
C GLY A 271 26.56 13.93 20.08
N MET A 272 26.05 13.14 21.04
CA MET A 272 24.79 13.53 21.65
C MET A 272 24.92 14.83 22.42
N ASP A 273 24.20 15.86 21.98
CA ASP A 273 24.13 17.12 22.69
C ASP A 273 23.12 17.03 23.84
N PHE A 274 23.61 16.76 25.05
CA PHE A 274 22.79 16.70 26.25
C PHE A 274 22.04 18.00 26.52
N ASN A 275 22.63 19.16 26.22
CA ASN A 275 21.98 20.44 26.42
C ASN A 275 20.78 20.62 25.48
N LEU A 276 20.95 20.25 24.21
CA LEU A 276 19.85 20.25 23.22
C LEU A 276 18.69 19.36 23.68
N ARG A 277 19.00 18.22 24.31
CA ARG A 277 18.01 17.23 24.74
C ARG A 277 17.46 17.48 26.14
N LYS A 278 18.09 18.37 26.92
CA LYS A 278 17.64 18.71 28.27
C LYS A 278 16.21 19.23 28.26
N LYS A 279 15.41 18.68 29.13
CA LYS A 279 14.03 19.08 29.33
C LYS A 279 13.95 20.15 30.44
N GLU A 280 13.22 21.22 30.15
CA GLU A 280 12.98 22.31 31.11
C GLU A 280 11.56 22.33 31.65
N SER A 281 10.62 21.66 30.94
CA SER A 281 9.24 21.53 31.38
C SER A 281 8.66 20.19 30.92
N ASN A 282 7.81 19.60 31.76
CA ASN A 282 6.98 18.45 31.40
C ASN A 282 5.65 18.85 30.73
N ILE A 283 5.41 20.14 30.57
CA ILE A 283 4.20 20.65 29.92
C ILE A 283 4.55 21.09 28.51
N ASN A 284 3.91 20.44 27.54
CA ASN A 284 3.90 20.86 26.14
C ASN A 284 2.58 21.57 25.82
N TYR A 285 2.64 22.57 24.95
CA TYR A 285 1.43 23.28 24.48
C TYR A 285 1.60 23.77 23.03
N GLY A 286 0.49 24.03 22.36
CA GLY A 286 0.56 24.54 20.99
C GLY A 286 -0.79 24.60 20.29
N LEU A 287 -0.72 24.93 19.01
CA LEU A 287 -1.87 25.08 18.13
C LEU A 287 -1.83 24.03 17.02
N SER A 288 -3.00 23.49 16.70
CA SER A 288 -3.21 22.67 15.52
C SER A 288 -4.30 23.29 14.66
N TRP A 289 -4.05 23.37 13.37
CA TRP A 289 -4.97 23.94 12.38
C TRP A 289 -5.24 22.94 11.28
N ASN A 290 -6.49 22.51 11.18
CA ASN A 290 -6.99 21.74 10.05
C ASN A 290 -7.30 22.71 8.90
N VAL A 291 -6.36 22.88 7.98
CA VAL A 291 -6.43 23.86 6.88
C VAL A 291 -7.57 23.50 5.92
N THR A 292 -7.61 22.22 5.56
CA THR A 292 -8.68 21.60 4.78
C THR A 292 -8.84 20.16 5.24
N LYS A 293 -9.92 19.49 4.84
CA LYS A 293 -10.09 18.06 5.11
C LYS A 293 -8.89 17.28 4.60
N GLY A 294 -8.15 16.65 5.51
CA GLY A 294 -6.95 15.89 5.22
C GLY A 294 -5.64 16.69 5.15
N PHE A 295 -5.64 17.97 5.51
CA PHE A 295 -4.40 18.73 5.65
C PHE A 295 -4.35 19.47 6.98
N ASP A 296 -3.45 19.05 7.86
CA ASP A 296 -3.26 19.59 9.21
C ASP A 296 -1.87 20.21 9.35
N ILE A 297 -1.79 21.34 10.05
CA ILE A 297 -0.56 22.01 10.45
C ILE A 297 -0.54 22.13 11.97
N GLY A 298 0.57 21.79 12.59
CA GLY A 298 0.80 21.96 14.02
C GLY A 298 2.02 22.81 14.33
N ILE A 299 1.86 23.73 15.30
CA ILE A 299 2.96 24.53 15.87
C ILE A 299 2.91 24.32 17.37
N HIS A 300 3.94 23.68 17.92
CA HIS A 300 3.94 23.25 19.31
C HIS A 300 5.24 23.64 20.01
N HIS A 301 5.13 24.04 21.27
CA HIS A 301 6.26 24.24 22.17
C HIS A 301 6.40 23.01 23.04
N ILE A 302 7.52 22.31 22.92
CA ILE A 302 7.76 21.02 23.59
C ILE A 302 8.96 21.13 24.54
N LYS A 303 8.99 20.29 25.55
CA LYS A 303 10.02 20.19 26.60
C LYS A 303 10.44 21.49 27.28
N GLY A 304 9.67 22.58 27.13
CA GLY A 304 9.89 23.88 27.74
C GLY A 304 10.86 24.83 27.00
N ASN A 305 11.50 24.38 25.92
CA ASN A 305 12.51 25.17 25.21
C ASN A 305 12.61 24.89 23.71
N THR A 306 11.74 24.09 23.13
CA THR A 306 11.85 23.66 21.71
C THR A 306 10.57 23.92 20.95
N LEU A 307 10.68 24.57 19.80
CA LEU A 307 9.58 24.76 18.85
C LEU A 307 9.52 23.59 17.87
N ASN A 308 8.35 22.97 17.74
CA ASN A 308 8.09 21.92 16.77
C ASN A 308 7.07 22.35 15.71
N LEU A 309 7.37 22.04 14.45
CA LEU A 309 6.44 22.19 13.32
C LEU A 309 6.04 20.82 12.82
N SER A 310 4.75 20.63 12.55
CA SER A 310 4.24 19.38 11.98
C SER A 310 3.27 19.63 10.83
N PHE A 311 3.26 18.71 9.88
CA PHE A 311 2.37 18.71 8.72
C PHE A 311 1.83 17.30 8.55
N THR A 312 0.52 17.17 8.37
CA THR A 312 -0.10 15.88 8.06
C THR A 312 -0.99 16.02 6.84
N LEU A 313 -0.78 15.14 5.87
CA LEU A 313 -1.62 15.01 4.68
C LEU A 313 -2.30 13.65 4.69
N GLY A 314 -3.61 13.63 4.54
CA GLY A 314 -4.40 12.42 4.60
C GLY A 314 -5.52 12.37 3.57
N ALA A 315 -5.88 11.15 3.20
CA ALA A 315 -7.03 10.86 2.35
C ALA A 315 -7.73 9.58 2.82
N ASN A 316 -9.05 9.56 2.69
CA ASN A 316 -9.83 8.35 2.98
C ASN A 316 -10.33 7.72 1.68
N PHE A 317 -9.88 6.49 1.42
CA PHE A 317 -10.20 5.71 0.23
C PHE A 317 -11.35 4.73 0.43
N SER A 318 -12.14 4.88 1.49
CA SER A 318 -13.32 4.01 1.72
C SER A 318 -14.47 4.28 0.77
N LYS A 319 -14.49 5.45 0.13
CA LYS A 319 -15.53 5.89 -0.82
C LYS A 319 -14.89 6.55 -2.05
N PRO A 320 -15.54 6.50 -3.22
CA PRO A 320 -15.10 7.25 -4.40
C PRO A 320 -15.10 8.76 -4.14
N ALA A 321 -14.12 9.45 -4.70
CA ALA A 321 -14.01 10.91 -4.61
C ALA A 321 -15.06 11.64 -5.46
N PHE A 322 -15.53 11.01 -6.56
CA PHE A 322 -16.41 11.63 -7.55
C PHE A 322 -17.59 10.73 -7.89
N GLN A 323 -18.73 11.33 -8.20
CA GLN A 323 -19.82 10.63 -8.86
C GLN A 323 -19.41 10.32 -10.31
N LYS A 324 -19.75 9.13 -10.76
CA LYS A 324 -19.39 8.64 -12.09
C LYS A 324 -20.62 8.53 -12.95
N SER A 325 -20.47 8.91 -14.22
CA SER A 325 -21.52 8.74 -15.23
C SER A 325 -21.09 7.69 -16.25
N LEU A 326 -22.05 6.95 -16.76
CA LEU A 326 -21.88 6.09 -17.94
C LEU A 326 -22.18 6.91 -19.19
N PRO A 327 -21.52 6.65 -20.33
CA PRO A 327 -21.87 7.24 -21.59
C PRO A 327 -23.34 6.91 -21.95
N PRO A 328 -24.07 7.83 -22.57
CA PRO A 328 -25.44 7.57 -23.01
C PRO A 328 -25.47 6.51 -24.11
N LEU A 329 -26.60 5.82 -24.21
CA LEU A 329 -26.86 4.83 -25.25
C LEU A 329 -26.82 5.53 -26.64
N LYS A 330 -26.02 5.02 -27.55
CA LYS A 330 -25.94 5.50 -28.94
C LYS A 330 -26.61 4.50 -29.87
N ILE A 331 -27.82 4.75 -30.27
CA ILE A 331 -28.50 3.91 -31.24
C ILE A 331 -28.20 4.40 -32.63
N VAL A 332 -27.52 3.59 -33.42
CA VAL A 332 -27.28 3.81 -34.84
C VAL A 332 -28.10 2.78 -35.59
N SER A 333 -28.99 3.22 -36.49
CA SER A 333 -29.78 2.32 -37.30
C SER A 333 -28.88 1.42 -38.15
N ALA A 334 -28.97 0.13 -37.92
CA ALA A 334 -28.22 -0.90 -38.66
C ALA A 334 -28.66 -1.05 -40.11
N ASN A 335 -27.86 -1.72 -40.91
CA ASN A 335 -28.13 -2.03 -42.33
C ASN A 335 -29.53 -2.61 -42.57
N LYS A 336 -30.26 -2.04 -43.52
CA LYS A 336 -31.66 -2.38 -43.84
C LYS A 336 -31.89 -3.83 -44.37
N GLY A 337 -30.82 -4.61 -44.59
CA GLY A 337 -30.92 -5.94 -45.16
C GLY A 337 -30.79 -7.13 -44.18
N SER A 338 -30.47 -6.88 -42.89
CA SER A 338 -30.25 -7.95 -41.90
C SER A 338 -31.53 -8.33 -41.15
N SER A 339 -31.59 -9.55 -40.60
CA SER A 339 -32.67 -9.95 -39.69
C SER A 339 -32.73 -9.06 -38.45
N ALA A 340 -33.90 -8.98 -37.78
CA ALA A 340 -34.06 -8.25 -36.53
C ALA A 340 -33.04 -8.68 -35.48
N LYS A 341 -32.81 -9.98 -35.35
CA LYS A 341 -31.85 -10.60 -34.44
C LYS A 341 -30.40 -10.21 -34.78
N MET A 342 -30.03 -10.16 -36.06
CA MET A 342 -28.68 -9.74 -36.45
C MET A 342 -28.44 -8.25 -36.19
N ARG A 343 -29.41 -7.39 -36.48
CA ARG A 343 -29.35 -5.96 -36.15
C ARG A 343 -29.21 -5.73 -34.66
N PHE A 344 -29.91 -6.50 -33.84
CA PHE A 344 -29.77 -6.48 -32.39
C PHE A 344 -28.33 -6.77 -31.96
N TYR A 345 -27.70 -7.83 -32.48
CA TYR A 345 -26.31 -8.16 -32.13
C TYR A 345 -25.32 -7.05 -32.57
N GLU A 346 -25.50 -6.51 -33.78
CA GLU A 346 -24.62 -5.44 -34.30
C GLU A 346 -24.72 -4.14 -33.47
N ASP A 347 -25.91 -3.75 -33.03
CA ASP A 347 -26.09 -2.58 -32.19
C ASP A 347 -25.64 -2.84 -30.74
N LEU A 348 -25.84 -4.06 -30.22
CA LEU A 348 -25.39 -4.45 -28.90
C LEU A 348 -23.84 -4.35 -28.81
N ILE A 349 -23.12 -4.95 -29.77
CA ILE A 349 -21.66 -4.93 -29.76
C ILE A 349 -21.12 -3.51 -29.86
N ARG A 350 -21.70 -2.64 -30.67
CA ARG A 350 -21.28 -1.24 -30.78
C ARG A 350 -21.45 -0.49 -29.48
N ASN A 351 -22.63 -0.60 -28.86
CA ASN A 351 -22.93 0.15 -27.64
C ASN A 351 -22.10 -0.32 -26.45
N VAL A 352 -21.98 -1.62 -26.22
CA VAL A 352 -21.21 -2.13 -25.08
C VAL A 352 -19.71 -1.92 -25.25
N ASN A 353 -19.18 -2.03 -26.48
CA ASN A 353 -17.77 -1.76 -26.76
C ASN A 353 -17.42 -0.28 -26.58
N ASP A 354 -18.28 0.65 -27.06
CA ASP A 354 -18.10 2.10 -26.83
C ASP A 354 -18.09 2.46 -25.33
N GLN A 355 -18.77 1.65 -24.53
CA GLN A 355 -18.82 1.81 -23.08
C GLN A 355 -17.70 1.06 -22.35
N GLY A 356 -16.79 0.39 -23.08
CA GLY A 356 -15.60 -0.29 -22.55
C GLY A 356 -15.84 -1.70 -22.03
N VAL A 357 -16.90 -2.35 -22.52
CA VAL A 357 -17.18 -3.78 -22.29
C VAL A 357 -17.14 -4.48 -23.65
N LEU A 358 -16.11 -5.29 -23.88
CA LEU A 358 -15.85 -5.90 -25.18
C LEU A 358 -16.67 -7.18 -25.36
N LEU A 359 -17.66 -7.16 -26.24
CA LEU A 359 -18.48 -8.31 -26.55
C LEU A 359 -17.65 -9.36 -27.33
N GLN A 360 -17.58 -10.57 -26.80
CA GLN A 360 -16.82 -11.70 -27.35
C GLN A 360 -17.70 -12.64 -28.20
N SER A 361 -18.94 -12.85 -27.79
CA SER A 361 -19.93 -13.65 -28.48
C SER A 361 -21.33 -13.42 -27.88
N ALA A 362 -22.37 -13.74 -28.61
CA ALA A 362 -23.75 -13.65 -28.12
C ALA A 362 -24.65 -14.71 -28.78
N GLU A 363 -25.72 -15.10 -28.10
CA GLU A 363 -26.73 -16.00 -28.60
C GLU A 363 -28.07 -15.68 -27.96
N ILE A 364 -29.13 -15.70 -28.77
CA ILE A 364 -30.52 -15.72 -28.28
C ILE A 364 -31.11 -17.10 -28.60
N GLN A 365 -31.34 -17.88 -27.55
CA GLN A 365 -32.01 -19.16 -27.63
C GLN A 365 -33.36 -19.05 -26.94
N GLU A 366 -34.43 -19.23 -27.71
CA GLU A 366 -35.80 -18.91 -27.29
C GLU A 366 -35.94 -17.45 -26.88
N LYS A 367 -36.01 -17.14 -25.60
CA LYS A 367 -36.08 -15.79 -25.02
C LYS A 367 -34.91 -15.49 -24.05
N HIS A 368 -33.93 -16.38 -24.02
CA HIS A 368 -32.76 -16.29 -23.19
C HIS A 368 -31.57 -15.71 -23.99
N LEU A 369 -31.07 -14.57 -23.58
CA LEU A 369 -29.90 -13.94 -24.18
C LEU A 369 -28.65 -14.31 -23.39
N THR A 370 -27.69 -14.96 -24.04
CA THR A 370 -26.33 -15.16 -23.48
C THR A 370 -25.35 -14.22 -24.17
N VAL A 371 -24.57 -13.48 -23.40
CA VAL A 371 -23.55 -12.52 -23.89
C VAL A 371 -22.23 -12.75 -23.18
N ALA A 372 -21.20 -13.13 -23.92
CA ALA A 372 -19.86 -13.23 -23.39
C ALA A 372 -19.12 -11.90 -23.56
N VAL A 373 -18.51 -11.42 -22.48
CA VAL A 373 -17.85 -10.12 -22.41
C VAL A 373 -16.47 -10.19 -21.76
N SER A 374 -15.56 -9.35 -22.26
CA SER A 374 -14.26 -9.09 -21.63
C SER A 374 -14.18 -7.62 -21.24
N GLN A 375 -13.71 -7.32 -20.04
CA GLN A 375 -13.58 -5.93 -19.58
C GLN A 375 -12.59 -5.80 -18.43
N ASP A 376 -11.93 -4.66 -18.33
CA ASP A 376 -11.06 -4.23 -17.25
C ASP A 376 -11.48 -2.90 -16.59
N LYS A 377 -12.55 -2.30 -17.14
CA LYS A 377 -13.02 -0.97 -16.75
C LYS A 377 -13.71 -0.95 -15.39
N PHE A 378 -14.58 -1.92 -15.15
CA PHE A 378 -15.38 -2.00 -13.92
C PHE A 378 -14.75 -3.01 -12.96
N ARG A 379 -14.50 -2.59 -11.72
CA ARG A 379 -14.04 -3.49 -10.65
C ARG A 379 -15.14 -4.50 -10.26
N ASN A 380 -16.38 -4.05 -10.33
CA ASN A 380 -17.55 -4.85 -10.00
C ASN A 380 -18.12 -5.50 -11.27
N GLN A 381 -18.17 -6.83 -11.30
CA GLN A 381 -18.72 -7.59 -12.41
C GLN A 381 -20.22 -7.35 -12.60
N LEU A 382 -20.96 -7.13 -11.50
CA LEU A 382 -22.39 -6.78 -11.58
C LEU A 382 -22.64 -5.47 -12.32
N GLN A 383 -21.69 -4.52 -12.24
CA GLN A 383 -21.80 -3.26 -12.97
C GLN A 383 -21.67 -3.45 -14.47
N ALA A 384 -20.75 -4.32 -14.90
CA ALA A 384 -20.64 -4.71 -16.29
C ALA A 384 -21.88 -5.46 -16.76
N HIS A 385 -22.41 -6.38 -15.93
CA HIS A 385 -23.65 -7.09 -16.18
C HIS A 385 -24.85 -6.15 -16.31
N ALA A 386 -25.02 -5.19 -15.38
CA ALA A 386 -26.08 -4.19 -15.44
C ALA A 386 -26.00 -3.33 -16.70
N LEU A 387 -24.80 -2.94 -17.10
CA LEU A 387 -24.58 -2.18 -18.33
C LEU A 387 -24.98 -2.98 -19.57
N VAL A 388 -24.56 -4.23 -19.66
CA VAL A 388 -24.95 -5.13 -20.77
C VAL A 388 -26.46 -5.30 -20.80
N GLY A 389 -27.10 -5.56 -19.65
CA GLY A 389 -28.53 -5.76 -19.55
C GLY A 389 -29.37 -4.57 -19.97
N GLN A 390 -28.99 -3.36 -19.54
CA GLN A 390 -29.70 -2.13 -19.97
C GLN A 390 -29.59 -1.89 -21.47
N ASN A 391 -28.37 -2.07 -22.04
CA ASN A 391 -28.19 -1.96 -23.48
C ASN A 391 -29.00 -3.02 -24.20
N ALA A 392 -28.99 -4.28 -23.76
CA ALA A 392 -29.71 -5.37 -24.36
C ALA A 392 -31.22 -5.13 -24.37
N VAL A 393 -31.80 -4.73 -23.24
CA VAL A 393 -33.27 -4.45 -23.15
C VAL A 393 -33.66 -3.27 -24.04
N ALA A 394 -32.90 -2.18 -24.03
CA ALA A 394 -33.22 -1.02 -24.85
C ALA A 394 -33.14 -1.32 -26.35
N ILE A 395 -32.12 -2.04 -26.79
CA ILE A 395 -31.90 -2.41 -28.20
C ILE A 395 -32.92 -3.47 -28.63
N ALA A 396 -33.28 -4.43 -27.75
CA ALA A 396 -34.29 -5.43 -28.00
C ALA A 396 -35.68 -4.81 -28.29
N ASN A 397 -36.08 -3.83 -27.50
CA ASN A 397 -37.32 -3.06 -27.71
C ASN A 397 -37.34 -2.34 -29.07
N ILE A 398 -36.20 -1.83 -29.55
CA ILE A 398 -36.13 -1.13 -30.85
C ILE A 398 -36.24 -2.10 -32.01
N HIS A 399 -35.62 -3.27 -31.92
CA HIS A 399 -35.62 -4.25 -33.01
C HIS A 399 -36.76 -5.24 -32.91
N GLY A 400 -37.64 -5.17 -31.90
CA GLY A 400 -38.74 -6.12 -31.69
C GLY A 400 -38.24 -7.51 -31.34
N VAL A 401 -37.12 -7.63 -30.64
CA VAL A 401 -36.57 -8.91 -30.17
C VAL A 401 -37.05 -9.15 -28.74
N ASP A 402 -37.64 -10.31 -28.49
CA ASP A 402 -38.14 -10.66 -27.15
C ASP A 402 -37.08 -11.40 -26.35
N ILE A 403 -36.68 -10.81 -25.20
CA ILE A 403 -35.73 -11.40 -24.25
C ILE A 403 -36.27 -11.32 -22.83
N MET A 404 -36.34 -12.45 -22.12
CA MET A 404 -36.84 -12.53 -20.75
C MET A 404 -35.70 -12.67 -19.72
N ASP A 405 -34.64 -13.37 -20.09
CA ASP A 405 -33.48 -13.63 -19.24
C ASP A 405 -32.16 -13.20 -19.92
N LEU A 406 -31.22 -12.74 -19.13
CA LEU A 406 -29.87 -12.41 -19.57
C LEU A 406 -28.83 -13.17 -18.78
N THR A 407 -27.96 -13.91 -19.46
CA THR A 407 -26.72 -14.43 -18.91
C THR A 407 -25.54 -13.65 -19.47
N THR A 408 -24.75 -12.98 -18.61
CA THR A 408 -23.43 -12.51 -19.00
C THR A 408 -22.37 -13.51 -18.59
N VAL A 409 -21.46 -13.79 -19.51
CA VAL A 409 -20.31 -14.67 -19.33
C VAL A 409 -19.06 -13.81 -19.27
N SER A 410 -18.37 -13.80 -18.13
CA SER A 410 -17.12 -13.05 -17.97
C SER A 410 -15.97 -13.83 -18.57
N VAL A 411 -15.26 -13.21 -19.52
CA VAL A 411 -14.09 -13.79 -20.20
C VAL A 411 -12.85 -12.92 -19.95
N ASN A 412 -11.76 -13.51 -19.52
CA ASN A 412 -10.47 -12.84 -19.44
C ASN A 412 -9.35 -13.77 -19.93
N ALA A 413 -8.42 -13.22 -20.72
CA ALA A 413 -7.34 -13.98 -21.34
C ALA A 413 -7.81 -15.27 -22.06
N GLY A 414 -9.00 -15.23 -22.69
CA GLY A 414 -9.63 -16.37 -23.36
C GLY A 414 -10.17 -17.45 -22.41
N LEU A 415 -10.21 -17.19 -21.11
CA LEU A 415 -10.78 -18.08 -20.10
C LEU A 415 -12.16 -17.59 -19.69
N GLU A 416 -13.12 -18.49 -19.65
CA GLU A 416 -14.44 -18.25 -19.11
C GLU A 416 -14.39 -18.36 -17.59
N LEU A 417 -14.71 -17.28 -16.87
CA LEU A 417 -14.48 -17.18 -15.42
C LEU A 417 -15.75 -17.40 -14.59
N ASN A 418 -16.84 -16.72 -14.97
CA ASN A 418 -18.12 -16.80 -14.27
C ASN A 418 -19.29 -16.51 -15.21
N ARG A 419 -20.47 -16.83 -14.74
CA ARG A 419 -21.77 -16.54 -15.38
C ARG A 419 -22.69 -15.86 -14.38
N ILE A 420 -23.33 -14.77 -14.80
CA ILE A 420 -24.34 -14.04 -14.03
C ILE A 420 -25.63 -14.05 -14.85
N ASN A 421 -26.65 -14.74 -14.35
CA ASN A 421 -27.98 -14.78 -14.98
C ASN A 421 -28.97 -13.99 -14.14
N THR A 422 -29.76 -13.13 -14.80
CA THR A 422 -30.86 -12.37 -14.19
C THR A 422 -32.01 -12.18 -15.14
N PRO A 423 -33.26 -12.05 -14.63
CA PRO A 423 -34.40 -11.64 -15.42
C PRO A 423 -34.21 -10.22 -16.01
N THR A 424 -34.65 -10.02 -17.27
CA THR A 424 -34.45 -8.73 -17.97
C THR A 424 -35.29 -7.57 -17.42
N HIS A 425 -36.41 -7.87 -16.72
CA HIS A 425 -37.24 -6.82 -16.13
C HIS A 425 -36.50 -5.99 -15.08
N LEU A 426 -35.44 -6.52 -14.48
CA LEU A 426 -34.60 -5.79 -13.52
C LEU A 426 -33.84 -4.60 -14.14
N PHE A 427 -33.62 -4.61 -15.44
CA PHE A 427 -32.88 -3.57 -16.14
C PHE A 427 -33.71 -2.37 -16.58
N THR A 428 -35.02 -2.46 -16.50
CA THR A 428 -35.94 -1.33 -16.80
C THR A 428 -36.04 -0.31 -15.68
N SER A 429 -35.66 -0.69 -14.46
CA SER A 429 -35.60 0.17 -13.29
C SER A 429 -34.15 0.36 -12.85
N HIS A 430 -33.77 1.50 -12.41
CA HIS A 430 -32.54 1.99 -11.74
C HIS A 430 -31.32 1.04 -11.50
N ALA A 431 -31.24 -0.12 -12.16
CA ALA A 431 -30.24 -1.17 -11.90
C ALA A 431 -28.78 -0.72 -12.10
N THR A 432 -28.54 0.30 -12.92
CA THR A 432 -27.16 0.86 -13.08
C THR A 432 -26.74 1.77 -11.95
N SER A 433 -27.68 2.36 -11.22
CA SER A 433 -27.36 3.21 -10.06
C SER A 433 -27.06 2.37 -8.82
N ASN A 434 -27.61 1.18 -8.73
CA ASN A 434 -27.37 0.22 -7.65
C ASN A 434 -27.26 -1.22 -8.17
N PRO A 435 -26.12 -1.61 -8.78
CA PRO A 435 -25.97 -2.97 -9.32
C PRO A 435 -26.03 -4.06 -8.24
N GLN A 436 -25.85 -3.71 -6.98
CA GLN A 436 -25.98 -4.63 -5.85
C GLN A 436 -27.41 -5.20 -5.71
N ALA A 437 -28.43 -4.44 -6.10
CA ALA A 437 -29.81 -4.90 -6.09
C ALA A 437 -30.08 -6.09 -7.04
N LEU A 438 -29.18 -6.33 -8.01
CA LEU A 438 -29.28 -7.47 -8.90
C LEU A 438 -28.90 -8.80 -8.22
N ILE A 439 -28.14 -8.76 -7.11
CA ILE A 439 -27.61 -10.00 -6.48
C ILE A 439 -28.72 -10.90 -5.96
N ASP A 440 -29.78 -10.31 -5.41
CA ASP A 440 -30.84 -11.08 -4.74
C ASP A 440 -31.62 -11.99 -5.73
N GLU A 441 -31.69 -11.57 -7.00
CA GLU A 441 -32.32 -12.34 -8.07
C GLU A 441 -31.32 -12.99 -9.05
N ALA A 442 -30.02 -12.78 -8.83
CA ALA A 442 -29.00 -13.31 -9.71
C ALA A 442 -28.66 -14.77 -9.43
N HIS A 443 -28.70 -15.60 -10.47
CA HIS A 443 -28.10 -16.93 -10.42
C HIS A 443 -26.64 -16.86 -10.87
N LEU A 444 -25.72 -17.10 -9.92
CA LEU A 444 -24.28 -17.06 -10.13
C LEU A 444 -23.72 -18.47 -10.30
N SER A 445 -22.94 -18.72 -11.35
CA SER A 445 -22.34 -20.03 -11.64
C SER A 445 -20.90 -19.89 -12.17
N PRO A 446 -20.09 -20.97 -12.07
CA PRO A 446 -18.74 -20.98 -12.63
C PRO A 446 -18.77 -20.92 -14.16
N GLY A 447 -17.66 -20.51 -14.76
CA GLY A 447 -17.44 -20.57 -16.20
C GLY A 447 -17.43 -22.01 -16.72
N LYS A 448 -17.88 -22.17 -17.96
CA LYS A 448 -17.98 -23.46 -18.67
C LYS A 448 -16.92 -23.56 -19.77
N GLN A 449 -15.65 -23.58 -19.39
CA GLN A 449 -14.50 -23.72 -20.30
C GLN A 449 -14.61 -22.86 -21.59
N LYS A 450 -14.95 -23.47 -22.74
CA LYS A 450 -14.94 -22.82 -24.07
C LYS A 450 -16.35 -22.60 -24.65
N GLU A 451 -17.39 -22.78 -23.87
CA GLU A 451 -18.78 -22.73 -24.41
C GLU A 451 -19.07 -21.39 -25.09
N TYR A 452 -18.55 -20.28 -24.59
CA TYR A 452 -18.75 -18.97 -25.23
C TYR A 452 -18.18 -18.87 -26.66
N GLU A 453 -17.24 -19.75 -27.04
CA GLU A 453 -16.65 -19.78 -28.40
C GLU A 453 -17.56 -20.43 -29.45
N THR A 454 -18.64 -21.05 -29.02
CA THR A 454 -19.61 -21.78 -29.90
C THR A 454 -20.94 -21.08 -30.03
N LEU A 455 -21.13 -19.90 -29.44
CA LEU A 455 -22.37 -19.13 -29.53
C LEU A 455 -22.63 -18.63 -30.96
N GLU A 456 -23.89 -18.42 -31.32
CA GLU A 456 -24.35 -18.09 -32.67
C GLU A 456 -23.69 -16.84 -33.28
N PHE A 457 -23.60 -15.77 -32.53
CA PHE A 457 -22.95 -14.53 -32.96
C PHE A 457 -21.52 -14.45 -32.47
N LEU A 458 -20.58 -14.59 -33.40
CA LEU A 458 -19.15 -14.45 -33.14
C LEU A 458 -18.62 -13.27 -33.92
N PRO A 459 -18.29 -12.13 -33.27
CA PRO A 459 -17.63 -11.02 -33.95
C PRO A 459 -16.32 -11.51 -34.59
N LYS A 460 -16.03 -11.00 -35.78
CA LYS A 460 -14.75 -11.29 -36.46
C LYS A 460 -13.63 -10.60 -35.68
N ALA A 461 -13.14 -11.26 -34.64
CA ALA A 461 -11.95 -10.80 -33.91
C ALA A 461 -10.73 -10.84 -34.84
N LYS A 462 -10.11 -9.69 -35.06
CA LYS A 462 -8.88 -9.61 -35.81
C LYS A 462 -7.72 -9.78 -34.84
N PHE A 463 -7.03 -10.92 -34.93
CA PHE A 463 -5.74 -11.11 -34.29
C PHE A 463 -4.61 -10.90 -35.31
N PRO A 464 -3.46 -10.33 -34.88
CA PRO A 464 -3.16 -9.84 -33.53
C PRO A 464 -3.90 -8.54 -33.21
N ALA A 465 -4.39 -8.40 -31.97
CA ALA A 465 -4.98 -7.17 -31.45
C ALA A 465 -4.02 -6.50 -30.47
N SER A 466 -3.78 -5.21 -30.62
CA SER A 466 -2.83 -4.43 -29.81
C SER A 466 -3.54 -3.39 -28.97
N PHE A 467 -3.26 -3.40 -27.68
CA PHE A 467 -3.73 -2.40 -26.71
C PHE A 467 -2.50 -1.68 -26.13
N THR A 468 -2.37 -0.40 -26.43
CA THR A 468 -1.22 0.39 -26.03
C THR A 468 -1.65 1.55 -25.15
N SER A 469 -0.93 1.74 -24.05
CA SER A 469 -1.09 2.89 -23.18
C SER A 469 0.26 3.55 -22.91
N ILE A 470 0.26 4.87 -22.75
CA ILE A 470 1.42 5.67 -22.38
C ILE A 470 1.06 6.40 -21.09
N THR A 471 1.84 6.16 -20.04
CA THR A 471 1.57 6.75 -18.72
C THR A 471 2.84 7.28 -18.07
N PRO A 472 2.78 8.37 -17.29
CA PRO A 472 3.89 8.75 -16.44
C PRO A 472 4.11 7.70 -15.37
N GLY A 473 5.37 7.45 -15.05
CA GLY A 473 5.79 6.53 -14.00
C GLY A 473 6.71 7.22 -13.01
N LEU A 474 6.66 6.76 -11.77
CA LEU A 474 7.58 7.16 -10.71
C LEU A 474 8.39 5.95 -10.29
N VAL A 475 9.69 6.14 -10.12
CA VAL A 475 10.59 5.18 -9.50
C VAL A 475 11.08 5.80 -8.21
N ASN A 476 10.94 5.10 -7.10
CA ASN A 476 11.22 5.64 -5.78
C ASN A 476 12.12 4.70 -4.98
N PHE A 477 13.07 5.28 -4.29
CA PHE A 477 13.88 4.62 -3.28
C PHE A 477 13.88 5.50 -2.03
N VAL A 478 13.39 4.97 -0.91
CA VAL A 478 13.13 5.73 0.32
C VAL A 478 13.90 5.13 1.48
N GLY A 479 14.41 6.00 2.37
CA GLY A 479 15.01 5.59 3.64
C GLY A 479 16.50 5.27 3.56
N ASP A 480 17.20 5.80 2.57
CA ASP A 480 18.66 5.75 2.54
C ASP A 480 19.26 6.71 3.58
N PRO A 481 20.27 6.28 4.35
CA PRO A 481 20.89 7.13 5.36
C PRO A 481 21.52 8.41 4.80
N ALA A 482 22.04 8.37 3.56
CA ALA A 482 22.69 9.52 2.94
C ALA A 482 21.70 10.59 2.49
N ARG A 483 20.59 10.16 1.94
CA ARG A 483 19.51 11.02 1.48
C ARG A 483 18.20 10.27 1.56
N PHE A 484 17.25 10.78 2.33
CA PHE A 484 15.98 10.11 2.60
C PHE A 484 15.24 9.60 1.35
N TYR A 485 15.31 10.32 0.24
CA TYR A 485 14.58 10.02 -0.98
C TYR A 485 15.46 10.16 -2.22
N TYR A 486 15.52 9.09 -3.00
CA TYR A 486 15.95 9.08 -4.40
C TYR A 486 14.76 8.75 -5.28
N GLY A 487 14.65 9.42 -6.39
CA GLY A 487 13.50 9.22 -7.27
C GLY A 487 13.79 9.55 -8.71
N GLY A 488 12.92 9.04 -9.58
CA GLY A 488 12.94 9.31 -11.00
C GLY A 488 11.53 9.40 -11.56
N ILE A 489 11.40 10.18 -12.62
CA ILE A 489 10.21 10.25 -13.47
C ILE A 489 10.55 9.57 -14.78
N ASN A 490 9.71 8.67 -15.20
CA ASN A 490 9.81 8.00 -16.50
C ASN A 490 8.48 8.05 -17.25
N LEU A 491 8.55 7.80 -18.53
CA LEU A 491 7.40 7.53 -19.38
C LEU A 491 7.34 6.02 -19.59
N LYS A 492 6.21 5.41 -19.27
CA LYS A 492 5.94 3.98 -19.45
C LYS A 492 5.10 3.78 -20.69
N LEU A 493 5.59 2.97 -21.62
CA LEU A 493 4.82 2.44 -22.73
C LEU A 493 4.46 1.00 -22.40
N ASP A 494 3.17 0.76 -22.16
CA ASP A 494 2.61 -0.56 -21.88
C ASP A 494 1.82 -1.02 -23.09
N ASN A 495 2.21 -2.15 -23.66
CA ASN A 495 1.55 -2.76 -24.81
C ASN A 495 1.20 -4.20 -24.51
N GLN A 496 -0.08 -4.53 -24.66
CA GLN A 496 -0.58 -5.88 -24.67
C GLN A 496 -0.94 -6.28 -26.10
N LEU A 497 -0.14 -7.13 -26.71
CA LEU A 497 -0.38 -7.72 -28.02
C LEU A 497 -1.02 -9.09 -27.85
N GLN A 498 -2.30 -9.21 -28.17
CA GLN A 498 -3.03 -10.48 -28.19
C GLN A 498 -2.81 -11.16 -29.53
N LEU A 499 -1.92 -12.16 -29.56
CA LEU A 499 -1.65 -12.99 -30.76
C LEU A 499 -2.80 -13.95 -31.04
N SER A 500 -3.48 -14.40 -30.00
CA SER A 500 -4.74 -15.15 -30.05
C SER A 500 -5.55 -14.87 -28.79
N ARG A 501 -6.72 -15.47 -28.65
CA ARG A 501 -7.55 -15.32 -27.43
C ARG A 501 -6.79 -15.67 -26.14
N ARG A 502 -5.83 -16.61 -26.21
CA ARG A 502 -5.09 -17.16 -25.05
C ARG A 502 -3.59 -16.91 -25.05
N LEU A 503 -3.05 -16.40 -26.14
CA LEU A 503 -1.63 -16.12 -26.29
C LEU A 503 -1.40 -14.60 -26.35
N HIS A 504 -0.77 -14.05 -25.33
CA HIS A 504 -0.56 -12.63 -25.15
C HIS A 504 0.92 -12.30 -24.99
N LEU A 505 1.40 -11.30 -25.70
CA LEU A 505 2.71 -10.70 -25.49
C LEU A 505 2.53 -9.37 -24.77
N ASN A 506 3.08 -9.29 -23.55
CA ASN A 506 3.04 -8.09 -22.72
C ASN A 506 4.39 -7.40 -22.74
N THR A 507 4.44 -6.16 -23.22
CA THR A 507 5.67 -5.39 -23.34
C THR A 507 5.54 -4.10 -22.52
N LEU A 508 6.45 -3.90 -21.57
CA LEU A 508 6.54 -2.68 -20.76
C LEU A 508 7.93 -2.05 -20.97
N LEU A 509 7.95 -0.93 -21.67
CA LEU A 509 9.14 -0.12 -21.90
C LEU A 509 9.12 1.11 -20.99
N ASN A 510 10.29 1.48 -20.48
CA ASN A 510 10.47 2.68 -19.67
C ASN A 510 11.46 3.63 -20.35
N PHE A 511 11.10 4.89 -20.39
CA PHE A 511 11.92 6.00 -20.90
C PHE A 511 12.13 7.00 -19.77
N GLY A 512 13.35 7.11 -19.27
CA GLY A 512 13.71 8.01 -18.17
C GLY A 512 13.67 9.47 -18.61
N LEU A 513 12.98 10.30 -17.85
CA LEU A 513 12.93 11.73 -18.08
C LEU A 513 13.85 12.48 -17.10
N TYR A 514 13.90 12.03 -15.87
CA TYR A 514 14.73 12.59 -14.80
C TYR A 514 14.92 11.55 -13.69
N ASN A 515 16.11 11.51 -13.10
CA ASN A 515 16.35 10.71 -11.89
C ASN A 515 17.46 11.33 -11.03
N THR A 516 17.57 10.83 -9.79
CA THR A 516 18.59 11.22 -8.81
C THR A 516 19.40 10.02 -8.33
N PHE A 517 19.35 8.89 -9.03
CA PHE A 517 19.97 7.65 -8.60
C PHE A 517 21.51 7.68 -8.75
N ASP A 518 22.04 8.50 -9.65
CA ASP A 518 23.49 8.67 -9.82
C ASP A 518 24.17 9.20 -8.54
N GLU A 519 23.42 9.92 -7.69
CA GLU A 519 23.91 10.42 -6.42
C GLU A 519 23.92 9.36 -5.29
N LYS A 520 23.38 8.16 -5.54
CA LYS A 520 23.28 7.10 -4.55
C LYS A 520 24.50 6.17 -4.61
N ASN A 521 25.14 5.99 -3.46
CA ASN A 521 26.18 4.99 -3.34
C ASN A 521 25.58 3.58 -3.38
N ASN A 522 26.12 2.74 -4.24
CA ASN A 522 25.80 1.32 -4.31
C ASN A 522 26.89 0.52 -3.58
N ASN A 523 26.57 0.08 -2.37
CA ASN A 523 27.48 -0.76 -1.58
C ASN A 523 26.64 -1.83 -0.86
N PRO A 524 26.20 -2.88 -1.59
CA PRO A 524 25.44 -3.96 -0.98
C PRO A 524 26.32 -4.75 -0.01
N ASP A 525 25.84 -4.96 1.19
CA ASP A 525 26.48 -5.71 2.27
C ASP A 525 25.96 -7.17 2.37
N SER A 526 25.20 -7.61 1.39
CA SER A 526 24.63 -8.96 1.35
C SER A 526 25.70 -10.02 1.14
N ARG A 527 25.60 -11.13 1.87
CA ARG A 527 26.41 -12.33 1.69
C ARG A 527 25.70 -13.41 0.86
N LEU A 528 24.43 -13.19 0.53
CA LEU A 528 23.65 -14.03 -0.37
C LEU A 528 23.87 -13.59 -1.82
N PRO A 529 23.51 -14.42 -2.82
CA PRO A 529 23.42 -13.95 -4.20
C PRO A 529 22.59 -12.66 -4.29
N HIS A 530 23.11 -11.63 -4.93
CA HIS A 530 22.48 -10.31 -5.02
C HIS A 530 21.28 -10.36 -5.97
N VAL A 531 20.14 -10.79 -5.48
CA VAL A 531 18.90 -10.95 -6.26
C VAL A 531 17.98 -9.73 -6.22
N ARG A 532 18.17 -8.84 -5.21
CA ARG A 532 17.46 -7.56 -5.07
C ARG A 532 18.37 -6.40 -4.66
N THR A 533 19.43 -6.64 -3.91
CA THR A 533 20.32 -5.57 -3.43
C THR A 533 21.01 -4.82 -4.57
N ASP A 534 21.22 -5.43 -5.73
CA ASP A 534 21.77 -4.78 -6.92
C ASP A 534 20.82 -3.79 -7.61
N ILE A 535 19.60 -3.59 -7.10
CA ILE A 535 18.61 -2.71 -7.74
C ILE A 535 19.15 -1.30 -8.03
N VAL A 536 20.06 -0.81 -7.20
CA VAL A 536 20.68 0.50 -7.40
C VAL A 536 21.53 0.54 -8.66
N SER A 537 22.32 -0.50 -8.94
CA SER A 537 23.09 -0.64 -10.19
C SER A 537 22.17 -0.61 -11.41
N TYR A 538 21.05 -1.31 -11.35
CA TYR A 538 20.04 -1.30 -12.43
C TYR A 538 19.43 0.09 -12.64
N LEU A 539 19.22 0.87 -11.57
CA LEU A 539 18.66 2.21 -11.66
C LEU A 539 19.67 3.25 -12.17
N GLN A 540 20.96 3.02 -11.95
CA GLN A 540 22.04 3.91 -12.36
C GLN A 540 22.45 3.66 -13.82
N GLU A 541 22.54 2.39 -14.24
CA GLU A 541 23.12 2.03 -15.56
C GLU A 541 22.25 2.48 -16.72
N SER A 542 20.93 2.37 -16.62
CA SER A 542 20.07 2.71 -17.74
C SER A 542 18.80 3.43 -17.33
N SER A 543 18.54 4.57 -17.97
CA SER A 543 17.28 5.30 -17.87
C SER A 543 16.22 4.79 -18.86
N ASN A 544 16.64 4.16 -19.98
CA ASN A 544 15.75 3.59 -21.00
C ASN A 544 15.92 2.08 -21.02
N TYR A 545 14.84 1.36 -20.72
CA TYR A 545 14.95 -0.09 -20.52
C TYR A 545 13.64 -0.84 -20.76
N ILE A 546 13.77 -2.16 -20.91
CA ILE A 546 12.65 -3.09 -20.99
C ILE A 546 12.34 -3.61 -19.59
N SER A 547 11.26 -3.19 -18.97
CA SER A 547 10.82 -3.77 -17.69
C SER A 547 10.25 -5.16 -17.86
N ARG A 548 9.53 -5.40 -18.97
CA ARG A 548 8.93 -6.68 -19.28
C ARG A 548 8.80 -6.86 -20.79
N MET A 549 9.01 -8.08 -21.24
CA MET A 549 8.65 -8.58 -22.57
C MET A 549 8.32 -10.06 -22.42
N GLN A 550 7.07 -10.33 -22.02
CA GLN A 550 6.60 -11.63 -21.53
C GLN A 550 5.50 -12.15 -22.41
N LEU A 551 5.72 -13.34 -22.97
CA LEU A 551 4.73 -14.13 -23.69
C LEU A 551 4.02 -15.05 -22.70
N ASP A 552 2.69 -14.94 -22.61
CA ASP A 552 1.86 -15.74 -21.73
C ASP A 552 0.85 -16.54 -22.54
N TYR A 553 0.73 -17.83 -22.23
CA TYR A 553 -0.32 -18.71 -22.73
C TYR A 553 -1.21 -19.17 -21.57
N PHE A 554 -2.49 -18.87 -21.66
CA PHE A 554 -3.49 -19.21 -20.64
C PHE A 554 -4.34 -20.41 -21.05
N TYR A 555 -4.63 -21.29 -20.10
CA TYR A 555 -5.45 -22.49 -20.35
C TYR A 555 -6.27 -22.88 -19.11
N SER A 556 -7.38 -23.56 -19.34
CA SER A 556 -8.24 -24.13 -18.31
C SER A 556 -8.55 -25.57 -18.69
N PRO A 557 -7.88 -26.57 -18.10
CA PRO A 557 -8.10 -27.98 -18.44
C PRO A 557 -9.40 -28.53 -17.86
N ALA A 558 -9.93 -27.94 -16.80
CA ALA A 558 -11.18 -28.32 -16.16
C ALA A 558 -11.82 -27.09 -15.49
N SER A 559 -13.10 -27.19 -15.11
CA SER A 559 -13.76 -26.17 -14.29
C SER A 559 -12.96 -25.92 -13.00
N ASN A 560 -12.82 -24.64 -12.64
CA ASN A 560 -12.08 -24.17 -11.47
C ASN A 560 -10.56 -24.47 -11.46
N LEU A 561 -10.03 -25.04 -12.54
CA LEU A 561 -8.60 -25.32 -12.69
C LEU A 561 -8.04 -24.48 -13.84
N TYR A 562 -7.06 -23.64 -13.53
CA TYR A 562 -6.47 -22.68 -14.45
C TYR A 562 -4.97 -22.86 -14.51
N GLY A 563 -4.37 -22.56 -15.67
CA GLY A 563 -2.93 -22.63 -15.88
C GLY A 563 -2.41 -21.50 -16.73
N LYS A 564 -1.14 -21.19 -16.55
CA LYS A 564 -0.40 -20.20 -17.35
C LYS A 564 1.01 -20.71 -17.62
N MET A 565 1.47 -20.54 -18.85
CA MET A 565 2.86 -20.71 -19.24
C MET A 565 3.42 -19.36 -19.64
N SER A 566 4.62 -19.03 -19.19
CA SER A 566 5.27 -17.73 -19.43
C SER A 566 6.67 -17.93 -19.97
N ALA A 567 7.10 -17.04 -20.90
CA ALA A 567 8.44 -17.03 -21.43
C ALA A 567 8.91 -15.60 -21.75
N GLY A 568 10.17 -15.29 -21.54
CA GLY A 568 10.78 -14.00 -21.92
C GLY A 568 11.32 -13.20 -20.75
N ILE A 569 11.31 -11.88 -20.86
CA ILE A 569 11.70 -10.94 -19.80
C ILE A 569 10.51 -10.78 -18.86
N LEU A 570 10.63 -11.33 -17.64
CA LEU A 570 9.53 -11.43 -16.68
C LEU A 570 9.42 -10.22 -15.77
N GLU A 571 10.58 -9.64 -15.42
CA GLU A 571 10.71 -8.45 -14.57
C GLU A 571 12.02 -7.69 -14.87
N ASP A 572 12.26 -6.58 -14.18
CA ASP A 572 13.47 -5.75 -14.39
C ASP A 572 14.77 -6.53 -14.25
N MET A 573 14.86 -7.49 -13.32
CA MET A 573 16.09 -8.21 -12.98
C MET A 573 16.15 -9.64 -13.50
N TYR A 574 15.05 -10.20 -14.01
CA TYR A 574 14.99 -11.61 -14.41
C TYR A 574 14.20 -11.87 -15.69
N GLY A 575 14.70 -12.82 -16.47
CA GLY A 575 13.99 -13.41 -17.59
C GLY A 575 14.10 -14.94 -17.54
N GLY A 576 13.20 -15.64 -18.22
CA GLY A 576 13.19 -17.09 -18.23
C GLY A 576 11.87 -17.71 -18.65
N LEU A 577 11.60 -18.91 -18.14
CA LEU A 577 10.41 -19.70 -18.39
C LEU A 577 9.67 -19.97 -17.10
N GLY A 578 8.33 -20.02 -17.15
CA GLY A 578 7.50 -20.27 -15.99
C GLY A 578 6.23 -21.04 -16.27
N LEU A 579 5.74 -21.69 -15.23
CA LEU A 579 4.48 -22.41 -15.20
C LEU A 579 3.74 -22.05 -13.91
N GLU A 580 2.45 -21.70 -14.04
CA GLU A 580 1.54 -21.54 -12.92
C GLU A 580 0.32 -22.44 -13.10
N VAL A 581 -0.13 -23.04 -12.01
CA VAL A 581 -1.39 -23.81 -11.94
C VAL A 581 -2.16 -23.35 -10.71
N LEU A 582 -3.45 -23.11 -10.85
CA LEU A 582 -4.30 -22.62 -9.78
C LEU A 582 -5.66 -23.33 -9.78
N TYR A 583 -5.96 -23.97 -8.66
CA TYR A 583 -7.29 -24.49 -8.35
C TYR A 583 -8.05 -23.46 -7.52
N LYS A 584 -9.16 -22.93 -8.04
CA LYS A 584 -10.00 -21.92 -7.40
C LYS A 584 -11.48 -22.29 -7.56
N PRO A 585 -12.05 -23.06 -6.62
CA PRO A 585 -13.44 -23.45 -6.68
C PRO A 585 -14.36 -22.22 -6.51
N PHE A 586 -15.40 -22.15 -7.35
CA PHE A 586 -16.25 -20.98 -7.50
C PHE A 586 -16.97 -20.58 -6.21
N ASP A 587 -17.54 -21.54 -5.49
CA ASP A 587 -18.35 -21.30 -4.29
C ASP A 587 -17.54 -21.37 -2.97
N GLN A 588 -16.21 -21.47 -3.06
CA GLN A 588 -15.36 -21.57 -1.89
C GLN A 588 -14.53 -20.30 -1.66
N ASN A 589 -14.12 -20.13 -0.42
CA ASN A 589 -13.32 -18.97 0.00
C ASN A 589 -11.81 -19.21 -0.07
N PHE A 590 -11.38 -20.34 -0.61
CA PHE A 590 -9.96 -20.67 -0.72
C PHE A 590 -9.54 -20.92 -2.17
N SER A 591 -8.24 -20.81 -2.40
CA SER A 591 -7.61 -21.31 -3.62
C SER A 591 -6.23 -21.88 -3.30
N ILE A 592 -5.78 -22.84 -4.11
CA ILE A 592 -4.47 -23.48 -4.00
C ILE A 592 -3.76 -23.33 -5.33
N GLY A 593 -2.58 -22.75 -5.31
CA GLY A 593 -1.76 -22.54 -6.50
C GLY A 593 -0.36 -23.09 -6.35
N MET A 594 0.26 -23.38 -7.47
CA MET A 594 1.67 -23.72 -7.58
C MET A 594 2.27 -22.91 -8.73
N GLU A 595 3.42 -22.34 -8.48
CA GLU A 595 4.23 -21.61 -9.47
C GLU A 595 5.65 -22.14 -9.48
N THR A 596 6.24 -22.24 -10.65
CA THR A 596 7.64 -22.59 -10.81
C THR A 596 8.23 -21.84 -12.00
N TYR A 597 9.45 -21.32 -11.81
CA TYR A 597 10.15 -20.52 -12.79
C TYR A 597 11.62 -20.90 -12.84
N LYS A 598 12.12 -21.18 -14.04
CA LYS A 598 13.56 -21.25 -14.31
C LYS A 598 13.99 -19.91 -14.88
N VAL A 599 14.76 -19.13 -14.12
CA VAL A 599 15.10 -17.76 -14.46
C VAL A 599 16.60 -17.51 -14.43
N LYS A 600 17.04 -16.60 -15.27
CA LYS A 600 18.41 -16.10 -15.35
C LYS A 600 18.40 -14.59 -15.04
N LYS A 601 19.41 -14.13 -14.29
CA LYS A 601 19.56 -12.72 -13.94
C LYS A 601 19.94 -11.92 -15.18
N ARG A 602 19.29 -10.77 -15.40
CA ARG A 602 19.58 -9.88 -16.53
C ARG A 602 20.79 -9.01 -16.24
N ASP A 603 21.41 -8.51 -17.30
CA ASP A 603 22.44 -7.49 -17.19
C ASP A 603 21.87 -6.16 -16.71
N PHE A 604 22.71 -5.30 -16.16
CA PHE A 604 22.34 -4.02 -15.55
C PHE A 604 21.76 -3.02 -16.56
N ASP A 605 22.08 -3.16 -17.84
CA ASP A 605 21.50 -2.35 -18.92
C ASP A 605 19.99 -2.58 -19.12
N ARG A 606 19.46 -3.69 -18.58
CA ARG A 606 18.05 -4.11 -18.68
C ARG A 606 17.55 -4.22 -20.13
N LEU A 607 18.42 -4.57 -21.06
CA LEU A 607 18.06 -4.91 -22.44
C LEU A 607 17.86 -6.44 -22.57
N ALA A 608 18.51 -7.10 -23.50
CA ALA A 608 18.32 -8.52 -23.78
C ALA A 608 19.45 -9.42 -23.24
N GLN A 609 20.44 -8.86 -22.57
CA GLN A 609 21.59 -9.60 -22.06
C GLN A 609 21.35 -10.18 -20.67
N PHE A 610 22.05 -11.26 -20.36
CA PHE A 610 21.92 -12.00 -19.09
C PHE A 610 23.27 -12.25 -18.46
N LEU A 611 23.35 -12.12 -17.14
CA LEU A 611 24.47 -12.52 -16.29
C LEU A 611 24.43 -14.03 -16.02
N ASP A 612 25.47 -14.58 -15.37
CA ASP A 612 25.60 -16.03 -15.18
C ASP A 612 24.68 -16.62 -14.12
N TYR A 613 24.11 -15.80 -13.22
CA TYR A 613 23.24 -16.30 -12.15
C TYR A 613 21.93 -16.86 -12.69
N GLU A 614 21.71 -18.13 -12.46
CA GLU A 614 20.51 -18.87 -12.86
C GLU A 614 19.91 -19.61 -11.65
N ILE A 615 18.58 -19.67 -11.56
CA ILE A 615 17.87 -20.33 -10.45
C ILE A 615 16.55 -20.95 -10.91
N LEU A 616 16.22 -22.11 -10.34
CA LEU A 616 14.85 -22.65 -10.33
C LEU A 616 14.20 -22.21 -9.02
N THR A 617 13.21 -21.33 -9.12
CA THR A 617 12.39 -20.80 -7.99
C THR A 617 10.95 -21.22 -8.15
N GLY A 618 10.21 -21.32 -7.06
CA GLY A 618 8.79 -21.66 -7.10
C GLY A 618 8.18 -21.80 -5.73
N HIS A 619 6.85 -21.62 -5.69
CA HIS A 619 6.09 -21.62 -4.43
C HIS A 619 4.77 -22.36 -4.60
N MET A 620 4.36 -23.02 -3.53
CA MET A 620 3.00 -23.48 -3.33
C MET A 620 2.26 -22.42 -2.51
N ASN A 621 1.15 -21.92 -3.03
CA ASN A 621 0.38 -20.82 -2.47
C ASN A 621 -0.97 -21.32 -2.00
N PHE A 622 -1.33 -21.06 -0.74
CA PHE A 622 -2.65 -21.27 -0.17
C PHE A 622 -3.27 -19.92 0.16
N ASN A 623 -4.40 -19.59 -0.46
CA ASN A 623 -5.12 -18.35 -0.25
C ASN A 623 -6.46 -18.63 0.43
N TYR A 624 -6.80 -17.81 1.42
CA TYR A 624 -8.08 -17.88 2.11
C TYR A 624 -8.69 -16.48 2.28
N TYR A 625 -9.89 -16.28 1.78
CA TYR A 625 -10.66 -15.06 1.94
C TYR A 625 -11.72 -15.21 3.02
N HIS A 626 -11.70 -14.34 4.03
CA HIS A 626 -12.71 -14.31 5.07
C HIS A 626 -13.75 -13.21 4.77
N PRO A 627 -14.99 -13.55 4.31
CA PRO A 627 -15.94 -12.57 3.78
C PRO A 627 -16.38 -11.49 4.78
N LYS A 628 -16.63 -11.87 6.05
CA LYS A 628 -17.12 -10.93 7.08
C LYS A 628 -16.12 -9.83 7.40
N SER A 629 -14.84 -10.15 7.55
CA SER A 629 -13.78 -9.16 7.83
C SER A 629 -13.16 -8.58 6.56
N ARG A 630 -13.43 -9.21 5.40
CA ARG A 630 -12.82 -8.88 4.09
C ARG A 630 -11.31 -9.00 4.11
N ILE A 631 -10.79 -9.95 4.87
CA ILE A 631 -9.36 -10.26 4.98
C ILE A 631 -9.04 -11.39 4.00
N LEU A 632 -7.99 -11.18 3.19
CA LEU A 632 -7.32 -12.21 2.42
C LEU A 632 -6.02 -12.56 3.12
N GLY A 633 -5.84 -13.83 3.47
CA GLY A 633 -4.58 -14.42 3.93
C GLY A 633 -3.98 -15.28 2.82
N THR A 634 -2.68 -15.11 2.58
CA THR A 634 -1.91 -15.95 1.65
C THR A 634 -0.73 -16.56 2.39
N LEU A 635 -0.60 -17.86 2.33
CA LEU A 635 0.55 -18.61 2.82
C LEU A 635 1.27 -19.23 1.63
N SER A 636 2.54 -18.91 1.47
CA SER A 636 3.38 -19.39 0.38
C SER A 636 4.57 -20.16 0.94
N PHE A 637 4.82 -21.37 0.46
CA PHE A 637 6.00 -22.16 0.79
C PHE A 637 6.81 -22.41 -0.46
N GLY A 638 8.13 -22.27 -0.40
CA GLY A 638 8.93 -22.59 -1.56
C GLY A 638 10.38 -22.15 -1.50
N ARG A 639 10.99 -22.12 -2.69
CA ARG A 639 12.36 -21.71 -2.92
C ARG A 639 12.38 -20.31 -3.54
N TYR A 640 13.09 -19.42 -2.87
CA TYR A 640 13.24 -18.01 -3.23
C TYR A 640 14.38 -17.79 -4.22
N LEU A 641 14.51 -16.56 -4.73
CA LEU A 641 15.47 -16.20 -5.77
C LEU A 641 16.94 -16.35 -5.36
N ALA A 642 17.28 -16.15 -4.09
CA ALA A 642 18.63 -16.36 -3.59
C ALA A 642 18.97 -17.86 -3.32
N GLY A 643 18.04 -18.77 -3.62
CA GLY A 643 18.20 -20.21 -3.42
C GLY A 643 17.75 -20.68 -2.04
N ASP A 644 17.42 -19.78 -1.14
CA ASP A 644 16.87 -20.02 0.19
C ASP A 644 15.47 -20.62 0.14
N GLN A 645 15.08 -21.35 1.19
CA GLN A 645 13.79 -22.01 1.30
C GLN A 645 13.06 -21.55 2.56
N GLY A 646 11.76 -21.40 2.47
CA GLY A 646 10.97 -20.95 3.60
C GLY A 646 9.52 -20.66 3.26
N TYR A 647 8.93 -19.73 4.00
CA TYR A 647 7.54 -19.34 3.82
C TYR A 647 7.35 -17.83 3.85
N THR A 648 6.31 -17.37 3.15
CA THR A 648 5.79 -16.00 3.21
C THR A 648 4.35 -16.05 3.71
N LEU A 649 4.04 -15.22 4.70
CA LEU A 649 2.68 -14.90 5.11
C LEU A 649 2.33 -13.50 4.65
N ASP A 650 1.20 -13.36 3.96
CA ASP A 650 0.64 -12.08 3.52
C ASP A 650 -0.80 -11.96 4.02
N PHE A 651 -1.11 -10.86 4.68
CA PHE A 651 -2.46 -10.54 5.11
C PHE A 651 -2.86 -9.17 4.57
N SER A 652 -4.03 -9.11 3.94
CA SER A 652 -4.57 -7.85 3.45
C SER A 652 -6.06 -7.74 3.68
N ARG A 653 -6.52 -6.52 3.88
CA ARG A 653 -7.94 -6.18 3.92
C ARG A 653 -8.33 -5.38 2.69
N ARG A 654 -9.44 -5.74 2.06
CA ARG A 654 -10.04 -5.03 0.94
C ARG A 654 -11.35 -4.37 1.40
N LEU A 655 -11.44 -3.05 1.31
CA LEU A 655 -12.66 -2.31 1.62
C LEU A 655 -13.68 -2.41 0.47
N SER A 656 -14.95 -2.06 0.73
CA SER A 656 -16.01 -2.03 -0.31
C SER A 656 -15.66 -1.13 -1.50
N SER A 657 -14.90 -0.07 -1.28
CA SER A 657 -14.36 0.77 -2.34
C SER A 657 -13.33 0.08 -3.25
N GLY A 658 -12.84 -1.12 -2.91
CA GLY A 658 -11.74 -1.79 -3.57
C GLY A 658 -10.35 -1.39 -3.08
N PHE A 659 -10.25 -0.35 -2.24
CA PHE A 659 -8.98 -0.04 -1.56
C PHE A 659 -8.52 -1.24 -0.75
N ARG A 660 -7.24 -1.60 -0.92
CA ARG A 660 -6.63 -2.75 -0.25
C ARG A 660 -5.39 -2.31 0.51
N VAL A 661 -5.26 -2.75 1.74
CA VAL A 661 -4.06 -2.57 2.55
C VAL A 661 -3.62 -3.91 3.10
N GLY A 662 -2.31 -4.18 3.07
CA GLY A 662 -1.75 -5.43 3.54
C GLY A 662 -0.34 -5.31 4.07
N ALA A 663 0.09 -6.36 4.75
CA ALA A 663 1.44 -6.54 5.25
C ALA A 663 1.88 -7.99 5.05
N PHE A 664 3.15 -8.18 4.81
CA PHE A 664 3.73 -9.51 4.65
C PHE A 664 5.04 -9.65 5.41
N PHE A 665 5.39 -10.90 5.68
CA PHE A 665 6.74 -11.26 6.10
C PHE A 665 7.15 -12.61 5.51
N SER A 666 8.46 -12.75 5.21
CA SER A 666 9.05 -13.98 4.68
C SER A 666 10.17 -14.42 5.58
N LYS A 667 10.09 -15.68 6.05
CA LYS A 667 11.13 -16.29 6.85
C LYS A 667 11.67 -17.52 6.13
N THR A 668 12.99 -17.60 6.04
CA THR A 668 13.69 -18.66 5.33
C THR A 668 14.70 -19.37 6.22
N ASN A 669 15.35 -20.41 5.71
CA ASN A 669 16.39 -21.16 6.38
C ASN A 669 17.73 -20.42 6.49
N VAL A 670 17.82 -19.18 5.99
CA VAL A 670 19.01 -18.32 6.13
C VAL A 670 19.14 -17.86 7.58
N SER A 671 20.33 -17.98 8.14
CA SER A 671 20.60 -17.45 9.49
C SER A 671 20.52 -15.91 9.52
N ALA A 672 20.24 -15.33 10.68
CA ALA A 672 20.19 -13.88 10.83
C ALA A 672 21.52 -13.20 10.48
N GLU A 673 22.66 -13.87 10.70
CA GLU A 673 24.00 -13.38 10.35
C GLU A 673 24.24 -13.28 8.84
N LEU A 674 23.70 -14.25 8.08
CA LEU A 674 23.77 -14.24 6.60
C LEU A 674 22.71 -13.35 5.99
N PHE A 675 21.54 -13.24 6.60
CA PHE A 675 20.48 -12.36 6.14
C PHE A 675 20.89 -10.88 6.30
N GLY A 676 21.62 -10.57 7.36
CA GLY A 676 22.03 -9.23 7.74
C GLY A 676 20.97 -8.51 8.55
N GLU A 677 21.04 -7.20 8.61
CA GLU A 677 20.10 -6.34 9.33
C GLU A 677 18.65 -6.68 8.94
N GLY A 678 17.78 -6.88 9.94
CA GLY A 678 16.39 -7.18 9.75
C GLY A 678 15.99 -8.66 9.86
N SER A 679 16.92 -9.60 9.89
CA SER A 679 16.78 -11.05 10.13
C SER A 679 15.74 -11.82 9.31
N PHE A 680 14.77 -11.14 8.69
CA PHE A 680 13.74 -11.70 7.79
C PHE A 680 13.14 -10.58 6.91
N ASP A 681 12.62 -10.92 5.72
CA ASP A 681 11.97 -9.94 4.83
C ASP A 681 10.58 -9.59 5.33
N LYS A 682 10.23 -8.30 5.26
CA LYS A 682 8.94 -7.78 5.70
C LYS A 682 8.59 -6.50 4.97
N GLY A 683 7.31 -6.23 4.85
CA GLY A 683 6.84 -5.01 4.23
C GLY A 683 5.34 -4.82 4.40
N PHE A 684 4.89 -3.67 3.97
CA PHE A 684 3.47 -3.38 3.85
C PHE A 684 3.18 -2.72 2.50
N TYR A 685 1.94 -2.80 2.09
CA TYR A 685 1.51 -2.26 0.83
C TYR A 685 0.08 -1.75 0.88
N PHE A 686 -0.26 -0.89 -0.05
CA PHE A 686 -1.64 -0.55 -0.35
C PHE A 686 -1.87 -0.42 -1.85
N GLN A 687 -3.09 -0.69 -2.25
CA GLN A 687 -3.57 -0.60 -3.62
C GLN A 687 -4.79 0.30 -3.65
N VAL A 688 -4.68 1.42 -4.36
CA VAL A 688 -5.77 2.37 -4.56
C VAL A 688 -6.32 2.18 -5.97
N PRO A 689 -7.57 1.75 -6.14
CA PRO A 689 -8.19 1.69 -7.44
C PRO A 689 -8.19 3.05 -8.13
N LEU A 690 -7.80 3.11 -9.39
CA LEU A 690 -7.72 4.38 -10.14
C LEU A 690 -9.07 5.07 -10.25
N ASP A 691 -10.15 4.32 -10.32
CA ASP A 691 -11.50 4.85 -10.37
C ASP A 691 -11.99 5.47 -9.04
N LEU A 692 -11.26 5.36 -7.94
CA LEU A 692 -11.51 6.15 -6.73
C LEU A 692 -11.01 7.59 -6.86
N ILE A 693 -9.98 7.81 -7.70
CA ILE A 693 -9.30 9.09 -7.87
C ILE A 693 -9.88 9.88 -9.05
N PHE A 694 -10.33 9.16 -10.10
CA PHE A 694 -10.86 9.79 -11.31
C PHE A 694 -12.40 9.83 -11.34
N ASN A 695 -12.97 10.79 -12.06
CA ASN A 695 -14.41 10.93 -12.26
C ASN A 695 -15.00 9.95 -13.29
N SER A 696 -14.17 9.12 -13.90
CA SER A 696 -14.58 8.08 -14.85
C SER A 696 -14.24 6.69 -14.31
N TYR A 697 -14.98 5.68 -14.74
CA TYR A 697 -14.60 4.28 -14.49
C TYR A 697 -13.31 3.98 -15.23
N ARG A 698 -12.33 3.48 -14.49
CA ARG A 698 -11.03 3.05 -15.01
C ARG A 698 -10.56 1.81 -14.27
N GLY A 699 -10.12 0.81 -15.00
CA GLY A 699 -9.41 -0.32 -14.44
C GLY A 699 -8.02 0.05 -13.94
N GLY A 700 -7.41 -0.85 -13.17
CA GLY A 700 -6.07 -0.70 -12.62
C GLY A 700 -6.02 -0.08 -11.23
N PHE A 701 -4.81 -0.10 -10.69
CA PHE A 701 -4.52 0.32 -9.31
C PHE A 701 -3.25 1.19 -9.27
N PHE A 702 -3.27 2.18 -8.40
CA PHE A 702 -2.04 2.74 -7.88
C PHE A 702 -1.53 1.82 -6.77
N ASN A 703 -0.36 1.21 -7.00
CA ASN A 703 0.25 0.28 -6.05
C ASN A 703 1.39 0.97 -5.32
N PHE A 704 1.41 0.81 -4.01
CA PHE A 704 2.52 1.23 -3.15
C PHE A 704 2.95 0.04 -2.31
N GLU A 705 4.25 -0.28 -2.34
CA GLU A 705 4.88 -1.27 -1.48
C GLU A 705 6.08 -0.62 -0.81
N LEU A 706 6.22 -0.82 0.48
CA LEU A 706 7.37 -0.37 1.24
C LEU A 706 7.98 -1.53 2.01
N LYS A 707 9.28 -1.76 1.74
CA LYS A 707 10.14 -2.63 2.51
C LYS A 707 11.11 -1.78 3.31
N PRO A 708 11.24 -1.98 4.63
CA PRO A 708 12.16 -1.22 5.48
C PRO A 708 13.62 -1.30 5.02
N LEU A 709 13.99 -2.47 4.47
CA LEU A 709 15.32 -2.78 3.98
C LEU A 709 15.23 -3.56 2.68
N THR A 710 16.14 -3.29 1.74
CA THR A 710 16.33 -4.14 0.58
C THR A 710 17.30 -5.26 0.96
N ARG A 711 16.84 -6.52 0.91
CA ARG A 711 17.61 -7.72 1.24
C ARG A 711 17.42 -8.78 0.16
N ASP A 712 18.26 -9.80 0.14
CA ASP A 712 18.24 -10.85 -0.87
C ASP A 712 17.50 -12.10 -0.38
N GLY A 713 17.50 -12.39 0.91
CA GLY A 713 16.74 -13.51 1.47
C GLY A 713 15.22 -13.30 1.42
N GLY A 714 14.46 -14.36 1.17
CA GLY A 714 13.00 -14.32 1.14
C GLY A 714 12.38 -13.60 -0.07
N GLN A 715 13.12 -13.40 -1.15
CA GLN A 715 12.68 -12.64 -2.32
C GLN A 715 12.02 -13.53 -3.36
N LYS A 716 10.77 -13.22 -3.68
CA LYS A 716 10.02 -13.86 -4.76
C LYS A 716 10.28 -13.19 -6.11
N LEU A 717 10.14 -13.98 -7.19
CA LEU A 717 9.98 -13.43 -8.53
C LEU A 717 8.64 -12.67 -8.63
N LYS A 718 8.62 -11.56 -9.39
CA LYS A 718 7.43 -10.74 -9.62
C LYS A 718 7.09 -10.69 -11.12
N PRO A 719 6.64 -11.81 -11.73
CA PRO A 719 6.27 -11.83 -13.14
C PRO A 719 5.04 -10.97 -13.38
N GLY A 720 4.83 -10.58 -14.65
CA GLY A 720 3.59 -9.94 -15.05
C GLY A 720 2.43 -10.94 -15.12
N ASN A 721 1.20 -10.41 -15.05
CA ASN A 721 -0.01 -11.19 -15.26
C ASN A 721 -0.06 -12.48 -14.43
N ASP A 722 0.18 -12.38 -13.12
CA ASP A 722 0.02 -13.50 -12.20
C ASP A 722 -1.36 -14.13 -12.37
N LEU A 723 -1.41 -15.45 -12.37
CA LEU A 723 -2.62 -16.19 -12.72
C LEU A 723 -3.79 -15.86 -11.79
N ILE A 724 -3.54 -15.69 -10.48
CA ILE A 724 -4.59 -15.35 -9.52
C ILE A 724 -5.21 -13.97 -9.81
N GLY A 725 -4.42 -13.01 -10.29
CA GLY A 725 -4.90 -11.70 -10.72
C GLY A 725 -5.74 -11.77 -11.99
N VAL A 726 -5.30 -12.55 -12.99
CA VAL A 726 -6.02 -12.72 -14.26
C VAL A 726 -7.39 -13.38 -14.05
N ILE A 727 -7.47 -14.36 -13.14
CA ILE A 727 -8.72 -15.08 -12.88
C ILE A 727 -9.44 -14.62 -11.61
N HIS A 728 -9.12 -13.40 -11.10
CA HIS A 728 -9.68 -12.93 -9.82
C HIS A 728 -11.21 -13.05 -9.74
N SER A 729 -11.94 -12.77 -10.83
CA SER A 729 -13.39 -12.83 -10.88
C SER A 729 -13.99 -14.26 -10.96
N ALA A 730 -13.14 -15.30 -11.00
CA ALA A 730 -13.58 -16.71 -11.05
C ALA A 730 -14.03 -17.25 -9.66
N SER A 731 -14.78 -16.46 -8.91
CA SER A 731 -15.40 -16.91 -7.65
C SER A 731 -16.61 -16.05 -7.29
N ARG A 732 -17.57 -16.65 -6.58
CA ARG A 732 -18.79 -15.99 -6.10
C ARG A 732 -18.45 -14.74 -5.25
N ASN A 733 -17.48 -14.85 -4.36
CA ASN A 733 -17.08 -13.75 -3.48
C ASN A 733 -16.58 -12.51 -4.24
N GLU A 734 -15.95 -12.69 -5.40
CA GLU A 734 -15.49 -11.57 -6.22
C GLU A 734 -16.63 -10.87 -6.96
N ILE A 735 -17.75 -11.53 -7.15
CA ILE A 735 -18.96 -10.93 -7.72
C ILE A 735 -19.75 -10.20 -6.64
N THR A 736 -19.79 -10.74 -5.42
CA THR A 736 -20.66 -10.28 -4.32
C THR A 736 -19.95 -9.44 -3.24
N TRP A 737 -18.70 -9.05 -3.41
CA TRP A 737 -17.86 -8.44 -2.35
C TRP A 737 -18.20 -6.99 -1.94
N HIS A 738 -19.25 -6.38 -2.50
CA HIS A 738 -19.65 -4.98 -2.26
C HIS A 738 -20.37 -4.70 -0.96
#